data_0eff42620a31d5550d827ac5f656cf36
#
_entry.id   0eff42620a31d5550d827ac5f656cf36
#
_cell.length_a   1.000
_cell.length_b   1.000
_cell.length_c   1.000
_cell.angle_alpha   90.00
_cell.angle_beta   90.00
_cell.angle_gamma   90.00
#
_symmetry.space_group_name_H-M   'P 1'
#
loop_
_entity.id
_entity.type
_entity.pdbx_description
1 polymer ?
#
loop_
_entity_poly.entity_id
_entity_poly.type
_entity_poly.pdbx_seq_one_letter_code
_entity_poly.pdbx_strand_id
1 'polypeptide(L)'
;MDKKYGVYICTGCGIGDALDIEALSGVAGEEGLPVQTHPFLCSQAGVDIIKKDTEEKGINTMVIAACSRRVNFDTFRFVGSIVERVNLREGVVWSHSRDQFPALTAEEKEDEANFDRVQMMAEDYLRMGMARVKKVDLPEAYQLETFSRKILVIGGGITGISAAIDAAKAGYEVTIVEKEDQLGGQANNWRKQLPLSYPYDTTLAPTIGDQIKELDNYANISVRTNTVVARLAGEPGNFTVTLKKPGEKIEFDVPYPLPDEMKVDEKGKELNAEQQHEKYLEYNEGRKDILKFDPNGEKFGAVVLAAGYKPYEPKEGEFAHLGFGELPDVVTNATFEAMAKTGHITRPSDGKKAESVVFIQSPGQDNDTDFEYAGAVTSLVALKQATYVREDYPDTGKAYVFYQHMRTPGLQENFYKSIQQDPGIFLTKGEVVGVSKNGAGLVVDARNTLLGENVKVKADLVVLGTGLVPATKNDPVINLAYRQGPSFRDNIDLFKGYCDSNFICFPYETQRTGIYAAGAIRRSMTVEESIEDASGAALKAIQCLESVNRGMAVHPRSGDLTYPDFFFQRCTQCKRCTEECPFGALDDDEKGTPKPNPARCRRCGTCMGACPERIIGFADYNIDSIGSQVKSVVVPSEDDYAEPPFRILGLVCENDAYPALDMLALKRLSYSADVRLIPVRCLGSVNVIWIKDALSQGMDGVFLLGCKHGDDYQCHFVKGSELASIRMKKIGEALASLALENERVAQFEVAIDEYDKIPQIINEFVESIEAMGPNPFKGF
;
A
#
# COMPACT_ATOMS: atom_id res chain seq x y z
N MET A 1 24.86 -13.23 -21.49
CA MET A 1 24.36 -14.57 -21.96
C MET A 1 24.18 -14.53 -23.45
N ASP A 2 24.64 -15.53 -24.20
CA ASP A 2 24.35 -15.65 -25.64
C ASP A 2 22.89 -16.13 -25.80
N LYS A 3 22.02 -15.30 -26.40
CA LYS A 3 20.56 -15.56 -26.46
C LYS A 3 20.25 -16.51 -27.62
N LYS A 4 19.63 -17.65 -27.30
CA LYS A 4 19.04 -18.57 -28.27
C LYS A 4 17.53 -18.58 -28.12
N TYR A 5 16.84 -18.20 -29.16
CA TYR A 5 15.41 -17.91 -29.15
C TYR A 5 14.55 -19.12 -29.49
N GLY A 6 13.34 -19.19 -28.91
CA GLY A 6 12.28 -20.12 -29.27
C GLY A 6 10.90 -19.48 -29.07
N VAL A 7 9.98 -19.76 -29.98
CA VAL A 7 8.59 -19.28 -29.93
C VAL A 7 7.66 -20.48 -29.75
N TYR A 8 6.77 -20.41 -28.77
CA TYR A 8 5.84 -21.48 -28.44
C TYR A 8 4.40 -20.92 -28.44
N ILE A 9 3.56 -21.41 -29.32
CA ILE A 9 2.19 -20.95 -29.49
C ILE A 9 1.21 -22.02 -28.96
N CYS A 10 0.39 -21.64 -27.96
CA CYS A 10 -0.67 -22.50 -27.47
C CYS A 10 -1.90 -22.37 -28.36
N THR A 11 -2.45 -23.50 -28.81
CA THR A 11 -3.68 -23.51 -29.62
C THR A 11 -4.94 -23.91 -28.81
N GLY A 12 -4.78 -24.19 -27.52
CA GLY A 12 -5.89 -24.55 -26.64
C GLY A 12 -6.70 -23.36 -26.12
N CYS A 13 -7.71 -23.68 -25.31
CA CYS A 13 -8.60 -22.70 -24.68
C CYS A 13 -9.31 -21.75 -25.65
N GLY A 14 -9.56 -22.19 -26.88
CA GLY A 14 -10.23 -21.43 -27.95
C GLY A 14 -9.29 -20.58 -28.80
N ILE A 15 -7.96 -20.59 -28.54
CA ILE A 15 -7.00 -19.79 -29.33
C ILE A 15 -6.95 -20.32 -30.77
N GLY A 16 -6.77 -21.62 -30.98
CA GLY A 16 -6.69 -22.22 -32.29
C GLY A 16 -8.03 -22.24 -33.05
N ASP A 17 -9.15 -22.11 -32.32
CA ASP A 17 -10.49 -22.03 -32.95
C ASP A 17 -10.80 -20.61 -33.46
N ALA A 18 -10.15 -19.59 -32.88
CA ALA A 18 -10.42 -18.18 -33.14
C ALA A 18 -9.36 -17.50 -34.02
N LEU A 19 -8.12 -18.00 -34.01
CA LEU A 19 -6.98 -17.40 -34.71
C LEU A 19 -6.38 -18.32 -35.75
N ASP A 20 -5.87 -17.75 -36.82
CA ASP A 20 -5.05 -18.42 -37.81
C ASP A 20 -3.65 -18.68 -37.26
N ILE A 21 -3.40 -19.92 -36.85
CA ILE A 21 -2.14 -20.33 -36.21
C ILE A 21 -1.00 -20.42 -37.21
N GLU A 22 -1.27 -20.67 -38.49
CA GLU A 22 -0.28 -20.70 -39.54
C GLU A 22 0.25 -19.27 -39.82
N ALA A 23 -0.64 -18.28 -39.91
CA ALA A 23 -0.26 -16.88 -40.02
C ALA A 23 0.54 -16.40 -38.82
N LEU A 24 0.11 -16.74 -37.58
CA LEU A 24 0.89 -16.42 -36.36
C LEU A 24 2.29 -17.08 -36.38
N SER A 25 2.38 -18.34 -36.84
CA SER A 25 3.67 -19.01 -36.96
C SER A 25 4.55 -18.35 -38.02
N GLY A 26 3.94 -17.87 -39.11
CA GLY A 26 4.59 -17.09 -40.17
C GLY A 26 5.27 -15.83 -39.64
N VAL A 27 4.60 -15.08 -38.74
CA VAL A 27 5.19 -13.88 -38.10
C VAL A 27 6.53 -14.16 -37.40
N ALA A 28 6.65 -15.30 -36.70
CA ALA A 28 7.92 -15.68 -36.10
C ALA A 28 8.91 -16.21 -37.10
N GLY A 29 8.43 -16.87 -38.18
CA GLY A 29 9.23 -17.36 -39.32
C GLY A 29 9.87 -16.24 -40.09
N GLU A 30 9.23 -15.10 -40.29
CA GLU A 30 9.79 -13.90 -40.94
C GLU A 30 11.04 -13.39 -40.23
N GLU A 31 11.09 -13.54 -38.91
CA GLU A 31 12.26 -13.19 -38.09
C GLU A 31 13.29 -14.32 -37.96
N GLY A 32 13.08 -15.46 -38.64
CA GLY A 32 13.93 -16.64 -38.58
C GLY A 32 13.93 -17.38 -37.23
N LEU A 33 12.90 -17.20 -36.42
CA LEU A 33 12.81 -17.82 -35.11
C LEU A 33 12.13 -19.21 -35.18
N PRO A 34 12.65 -20.24 -34.49
CA PRO A 34 12.01 -21.54 -34.43
C PRO A 34 10.69 -21.47 -33.68
N VAL A 35 9.63 -22.02 -34.30
CA VAL A 35 8.26 -22.03 -33.73
C VAL A 35 7.84 -23.45 -33.43
N GLN A 36 7.16 -23.62 -32.29
CA GLN A 36 6.43 -24.85 -31.95
C GLN A 36 5.02 -24.52 -31.51
N THR A 37 4.04 -25.32 -31.95
CA THR A 37 2.64 -25.21 -31.56
C THR A 37 2.24 -26.42 -30.72
N HIS A 38 1.36 -26.20 -29.73
CA HIS A 38 0.82 -27.29 -28.92
C HIS A 38 -0.58 -26.94 -28.37
N PRO A 39 -1.55 -27.89 -28.36
CA PRO A 39 -2.90 -27.59 -27.90
C PRO A 39 -2.99 -27.21 -26.40
N PHE A 40 -2.04 -27.65 -25.59
CA PHE A 40 -2.01 -27.33 -24.16
C PHE A 40 -0.58 -27.20 -23.67
N LEU A 41 0.08 -26.05 -23.96
CA LEU A 41 1.45 -25.78 -23.49
C LEU A 41 1.61 -25.90 -21.97
N CYS A 42 0.54 -25.66 -21.20
CA CYS A 42 0.56 -25.82 -19.73
C CYS A 42 0.42 -27.26 -19.25
N SER A 43 0.17 -28.22 -20.13
CA SER A 43 0.23 -29.67 -19.79
C SER A 43 1.67 -30.14 -19.59
N GLN A 44 1.84 -31.29 -18.95
CA GLN A 44 3.17 -31.89 -18.78
C GLN A 44 3.87 -32.07 -20.15
N ALA A 45 3.16 -32.61 -21.15
CA ALA A 45 3.68 -32.78 -22.50
C ALA A 45 4.13 -31.46 -23.17
N GLY A 46 3.34 -30.39 -23.01
CA GLY A 46 3.70 -29.07 -23.52
C GLY A 46 4.94 -28.47 -22.84
N VAL A 47 5.02 -28.61 -21.52
CA VAL A 47 6.20 -28.18 -20.75
C VAL A 47 7.43 -28.98 -21.12
N ASP A 48 7.29 -30.29 -21.33
CA ASP A 48 8.41 -31.18 -21.69
C ASP A 48 8.99 -30.84 -23.08
N ILE A 49 8.17 -30.38 -24.04
CA ILE A 49 8.66 -29.85 -25.30
C ILE A 49 9.61 -28.67 -25.10
N ILE A 50 9.19 -27.70 -24.25
CA ILE A 50 10.00 -26.51 -23.95
C ILE A 50 11.30 -26.90 -23.25
N LYS A 51 11.22 -27.79 -22.26
CA LYS A 51 12.40 -28.29 -21.52
C LYS A 51 13.37 -29.02 -22.45
N LYS A 52 12.86 -29.88 -23.33
CA LYS A 52 13.66 -30.59 -24.31
C LYS A 52 14.42 -29.64 -25.23
N ASP A 53 13.76 -28.60 -25.72
CA ASP A 53 14.40 -27.57 -26.54
C ASP A 53 15.46 -26.78 -25.76
N THR A 54 15.23 -26.54 -24.47
CA THR A 54 16.23 -25.92 -23.59
C THR A 54 17.46 -26.82 -23.43
N GLU A 55 17.27 -28.13 -23.21
CA GLU A 55 18.33 -29.08 -22.98
C GLU A 55 19.11 -29.45 -24.26
N GLU A 56 18.40 -29.74 -25.35
CA GLU A 56 18.99 -30.28 -26.59
C GLU A 56 19.45 -29.15 -27.54
N LYS A 57 18.71 -28.04 -27.66
CA LYS A 57 19.00 -26.93 -28.59
C LYS A 57 19.64 -25.73 -27.87
N GLY A 58 19.63 -25.72 -26.53
CA GLY A 58 20.14 -24.65 -25.70
C GLY A 58 19.29 -23.38 -25.77
N ILE A 59 17.99 -23.49 -26.06
CA ILE A 59 17.08 -22.36 -26.06
C ILE A 59 16.97 -21.80 -24.63
N ASN A 60 17.26 -20.52 -24.46
CA ASN A 60 17.29 -19.83 -23.17
C ASN A 60 16.54 -18.50 -23.19
N THR A 61 15.90 -18.16 -24.30
CA THR A 61 15.12 -16.93 -24.49
C THR A 61 13.83 -17.30 -25.22
N MET A 62 12.70 -17.27 -24.50
CA MET A 62 11.44 -17.86 -24.95
C MET A 62 10.34 -16.83 -25.04
N VAL A 63 9.55 -16.92 -26.13
CA VAL A 63 8.24 -16.27 -26.24
C VAL A 63 7.18 -17.34 -26.15
N ILE A 64 6.32 -17.25 -25.13
CA ILE A 64 5.22 -18.21 -24.90
C ILE A 64 3.91 -17.45 -25.15
N ALA A 65 3.36 -17.62 -26.33
CA ALA A 65 2.08 -17.05 -26.75
C ALA A 65 0.93 -17.97 -26.34
N ALA A 66 0.23 -17.61 -25.24
CA ALA A 66 -0.76 -18.45 -24.60
C ALA A 66 -1.75 -17.61 -23.76
N CYS A 67 -2.01 -18.03 -22.52
CA CYS A 67 -2.80 -17.29 -21.53
C CYS A 67 -2.02 -16.14 -20.92
N SER A 68 -2.72 -15.26 -20.16
CA SER A 68 -2.14 -14.16 -19.41
C SER A 68 -0.92 -14.59 -18.57
N ARG A 69 0.07 -13.70 -18.42
CA ARG A 69 1.25 -13.90 -17.57
C ARG A 69 0.90 -14.20 -16.10
N ARG A 70 -0.31 -13.85 -15.65
CA ARG A 70 -0.81 -14.12 -14.31
C ARG A 70 -1.34 -15.54 -14.13
N VAL A 71 -1.61 -16.24 -15.23
CA VAL A 71 -2.12 -17.62 -15.22
C VAL A 71 -0.97 -18.59 -15.45
N ASN A 72 -0.96 -19.71 -14.72
CA ASN A 72 0.08 -20.74 -14.80
C ASN A 72 1.51 -20.18 -14.66
N PHE A 73 1.69 -19.25 -13.72
CA PHE A 73 2.96 -18.54 -13.51
C PHE A 73 4.11 -19.52 -13.22
N ASP A 74 3.91 -20.44 -12.30
CA ASP A 74 4.95 -21.43 -11.92
C ASP A 74 5.23 -22.44 -13.02
N THR A 75 4.21 -22.82 -13.81
CA THR A 75 4.33 -23.78 -14.93
C THR A 75 5.29 -23.29 -16.00
N PHE A 76 5.28 -21.98 -16.27
CA PHE A 76 6.12 -21.37 -17.30
C PHE A 76 7.35 -20.63 -16.74
N ARG A 77 7.78 -21.03 -15.56
CA ARG A 77 9.02 -20.53 -14.96
C ARG A 77 10.18 -21.49 -15.23
N PHE A 78 11.08 -21.07 -16.14
CA PHE A 78 12.28 -21.83 -16.48
C PHE A 78 13.50 -21.13 -15.90
N VAL A 79 14.15 -21.80 -14.93
CA VAL A 79 15.31 -21.24 -14.22
C VAL A 79 16.47 -21.01 -15.22
N GLY A 80 17.08 -19.83 -15.17
CA GLY A 80 18.19 -19.46 -16.05
C GLY A 80 17.76 -19.07 -17.48
N SER A 81 16.47 -18.91 -17.74
CA SER A 81 15.93 -18.51 -19.03
C SER A 81 15.14 -17.20 -18.95
N ILE A 82 15.16 -16.44 -20.03
CA ILE A 82 14.28 -15.31 -20.25
C ILE A 82 12.97 -15.82 -20.83
N VAL A 83 11.84 -15.50 -20.20
CA VAL A 83 10.52 -15.91 -20.63
C VAL A 83 9.63 -14.69 -20.82
N GLU A 84 9.19 -14.44 -22.04
CA GLU A 84 8.14 -13.48 -22.34
C GLU A 84 6.80 -14.19 -22.55
N ARG A 85 5.77 -13.71 -21.88
CA ARG A 85 4.40 -14.24 -21.97
C ARG A 85 3.55 -13.30 -22.82
N VAL A 86 3.15 -13.78 -24.01
CA VAL A 86 2.22 -13.08 -24.89
C VAL A 86 0.80 -13.55 -24.60
N ASN A 87 -0.07 -12.62 -24.24
CA ASN A 87 -1.44 -12.90 -23.80
C ASN A 87 -2.41 -12.98 -24.99
N LEU A 88 -2.49 -14.15 -25.63
CA LEU A 88 -3.43 -14.39 -26.73
C LEU A 88 -4.84 -14.76 -26.22
N ARG A 89 -4.94 -15.42 -25.08
CA ARG A 89 -6.23 -15.92 -24.57
C ARG A 89 -7.08 -14.80 -23.99
N GLU A 90 -6.65 -14.17 -22.92
CA GLU A 90 -7.39 -13.09 -22.25
C GLU A 90 -7.28 -11.79 -23.04
N GLY A 91 -6.08 -11.47 -23.54
CA GLY A 91 -5.82 -10.19 -24.21
C GLY A 91 -6.38 -10.09 -25.63
N VAL A 92 -6.69 -11.22 -26.28
CA VAL A 92 -7.21 -11.24 -27.65
C VAL A 92 -8.51 -12.01 -27.73
N VAL A 93 -8.46 -13.35 -27.65
CA VAL A 93 -9.59 -14.22 -27.99
C VAL A 93 -10.78 -14.06 -27.04
N TRP A 94 -10.52 -13.94 -25.74
CA TRP A 94 -11.59 -13.86 -24.75
C TRP A 94 -12.16 -12.44 -24.58
N SER A 95 -11.41 -11.41 -24.92
CA SER A 95 -11.84 -10.02 -24.92
C SER A 95 -12.37 -9.52 -26.27
N HIS A 96 -12.36 -10.36 -27.33
CA HIS A 96 -12.84 -10.02 -28.67
C HIS A 96 -13.61 -11.21 -29.24
N SER A 97 -14.88 -11.33 -28.86
CA SER A 97 -15.77 -12.40 -29.33
C SER A 97 -15.92 -12.37 -30.85
N ARG A 98 -15.86 -13.53 -31.51
CA ARG A 98 -16.09 -13.67 -32.95
C ARG A 98 -17.54 -13.35 -33.37
N ASP A 99 -18.46 -13.28 -32.46
CA ASP A 99 -19.79 -12.76 -32.72
C ASP A 99 -19.80 -11.24 -32.96
N GLN A 100 -18.89 -10.52 -32.33
CA GLN A 100 -18.70 -9.07 -32.48
C GLN A 100 -17.62 -8.72 -33.51
N PHE A 101 -16.64 -9.57 -33.66
CA PHE A 101 -15.50 -9.43 -34.57
C PHE A 101 -15.35 -10.71 -35.40
N PRO A 102 -16.24 -10.97 -36.41
CA PRO A 102 -16.22 -12.19 -37.19
C PRO A 102 -14.87 -12.34 -37.94
N ALA A 103 -14.40 -13.58 -38.05
CA ALA A 103 -13.25 -13.87 -38.88
C ALA A 103 -13.65 -13.72 -40.35
N LEU A 104 -12.72 -13.20 -41.17
CA LEU A 104 -12.93 -13.10 -42.61
C LEU A 104 -13.04 -14.47 -43.25
N THR A 105 -13.99 -14.63 -44.20
CA THR A 105 -14.10 -15.78 -45.09
C THR A 105 -12.89 -15.81 -46.04
N ALA A 106 -12.75 -16.95 -46.75
CA ALA A 106 -11.68 -17.06 -47.75
C ALA A 106 -11.80 -16.04 -48.87
N GLU A 107 -13.04 -15.73 -49.29
CA GLU A 107 -13.33 -14.73 -50.32
C GLU A 107 -13.03 -13.30 -49.85
N GLU A 108 -13.39 -12.99 -48.58
CA GLU A 108 -13.15 -11.68 -47.97
C GLU A 108 -11.66 -11.43 -47.72
N LYS A 109 -10.86 -12.49 -47.50
CA LYS A 109 -9.41 -12.38 -47.32
C LYS A 109 -8.66 -12.04 -48.65
N GLU A 110 -9.29 -12.28 -49.80
CA GLU A 110 -8.75 -11.91 -51.11
C GLU A 110 -9.02 -10.43 -51.47
N ASP A 111 -9.92 -9.77 -50.72
CA ASP A 111 -10.22 -8.36 -50.92
C ASP A 111 -9.30 -7.51 -49.99
N GLU A 112 -8.39 -6.75 -50.61
CA GLU A 112 -7.45 -5.85 -49.92
C GLU A 112 -8.16 -4.76 -49.08
N ALA A 113 -9.48 -4.54 -49.30
CA ALA A 113 -10.27 -3.63 -48.48
C ALA A 113 -10.66 -4.21 -47.08
N ASN A 114 -10.56 -5.53 -46.91
CA ASN A 114 -10.98 -6.22 -45.71
C ASN A 114 -9.77 -6.62 -44.84
N PHE A 115 -9.89 -6.48 -43.52
CA PHE A 115 -8.88 -6.91 -42.56
C PHE A 115 -9.52 -7.56 -41.32
N ASP A 116 -8.91 -8.65 -40.85
CA ASP A 116 -9.29 -9.29 -39.58
C ASP A 116 -8.58 -8.58 -38.41
N ARG A 117 -9.28 -7.65 -37.76
CA ARG A 117 -8.76 -6.84 -36.65
C ARG A 117 -8.25 -7.68 -35.47
N VAL A 118 -8.91 -8.81 -35.17
CA VAL A 118 -8.54 -9.69 -34.07
C VAL A 118 -7.28 -10.49 -34.40
N GLN A 119 -7.18 -10.98 -35.65
CA GLN A 119 -5.96 -11.66 -36.13
C GLN A 119 -4.76 -10.70 -36.11
N MET A 120 -4.90 -9.49 -36.66
CA MET A 120 -3.87 -8.46 -36.64
C MET A 120 -3.42 -8.11 -35.21
N MET A 121 -4.36 -8.08 -34.26
CA MET A 121 -4.05 -7.85 -32.83
C MET A 121 -3.18 -8.98 -32.28
N ALA A 122 -3.50 -10.24 -32.57
CA ALA A 122 -2.72 -11.39 -32.10
C ALA A 122 -1.30 -11.38 -32.67
N GLU A 123 -1.17 -11.05 -33.95
CA GLU A 123 0.13 -10.93 -34.64
C GLU A 123 0.98 -9.80 -34.05
N ASP A 124 0.38 -8.62 -33.83
CA ASP A 124 1.07 -7.50 -33.17
C ASP A 124 1.55 -7.88 -31.78
N TYR A 125 0.74 -8.56 -30.96
CA TYR A 125 1.18 -9.00 -29.66
C TYR A 125 2.33 -10.00 -29.73
N LEU A 126 2.35 -10.88 -30.74
CA LEU A 126 3.48 -11.78 -30.95
C LEU A 126 4.75 -11.02 -31.37
N ARG A 127 4.65 -10.06 -32.31
CA ARG A 127 5.76 -9.17 -32.70
C ARG A 127 6.30 -8.40 -31.49
N MET A 128 5.41 -7.83 -30.67
CA MET A 128 5.77 -7.11 -29.43
C MET A 128 6.54 -8.00 -28.46
N GLY A 129 6.11 -9.24 -28.25
CA GLY A 129 6.81 -10.21 -27.39
C GLY A 129 8.20 -10.56 -27.92
N MET A 130 8.33 -10.81 -29.21
CA MET A 130 9.61 -11.08 -29.88
C MET A 130 10.55 -9.89 -29.83
N ALA A 131 10.05 -8.68 -30.05
CA ALA A 131 10.83 -7.45 -29.96
C ALA A 131 11.36 -7.23 -28.53
N ARG A 132 10.54 -7.48 -27.52
CA ARG A 132 10.90 -7.31 -26.11
C ARG A 132 12.02 -8.25 -25.68
N VAL A 133 11.95 -9.55 -25.96
CA VAL A 133 12.97 -10.52 -25.51
C VAL A 133 14.37 -10.25 -26.02
N LYS A 134 14.48 -9.53 -27.16
CA LYS A 134 15.76 -9.09 -27.72
C LYS A 134 16.43 -7.99 -26.88
N LYS A 135 15.65 -7.24 -26.08
CA LYS A 135 16.06 -6.04 -25.34
C LYS A 135 16.12 -6.20 -23.82
N VAL A 136 15.84 -7.40 -23.30
CA VAL A 136 15.87 -7.69 -21.87
C VAL A 136 16.95 -8.71 -21.56
N ASP A 137 17.49 -8.67 -20.35
CA ASP A 137 18.52 -9.58 -19.87
C ASP A 137 18.05 -10.37 -18.65
N LEU A 138 18.72 -11.49 -18.37
CA LEU A 138 18.46 -12.30 -17.19
C LEU A 138 18.93 -11.50 -15.95
N PRO A 139 18.06 -11.27 -14.96
CA PRO A 139 18.45 -10.53 -13.78
C PRO A 139 19.41 -11.34 -12.89
N GLU A 140 20.38 -10.64 -12.32
CA GLU A 140 21.27 -11.16 -11.31
C GLU A 140 20.84 -10.69 -9.92
N ALA A 141 20.84 -11.59 -8.94
CA ALA A 141 20.45 -11.27 -7.58
C ALA A 141 21.47 -10.33 -6.92
N TYR A 142 20.98 -9.22 -6.35
CA TYR A 142 21.81 -8.33 -5.57
C TYR A 142 22.15 -8.96 -4.21
N GLN A 143 23.41 -8.98 -3.85
CA GLN A 143 23.88 -9.48 -2.56
C GLN A 143 24.34 -8.31 -1.69
N LEU A 144 23.82 -8.24 -0.46
CA LEU A 144 24.32 -7.31 0.54
C LEU A 144 25.71 -7.77 1.02
N GLU A 145 26.63 -6.81 1.20
CA GLU A 145 27.94 -7.09 1.78
C GLU A 145 27.84 -7.56 3.24
N THR A 146 26.88 -7.01 3.98
CA THR A 146 26.57 -7.38 5.37
C THR A 146 25.10 -7.61 5.52
N PHE A 147 24.71 -8.73 6.17
CA PHE A 147 23.32 -9.10 6.36
C PHE A 147 23.06 -9.52 7.81
N SER A 148 22.03 -8.91 8.43
CA SER A 148 21.57 -9.27 9.78
C SER A 148 20.19 -9.93 9.69
N ARG A 149 20.02 -11.04 10.40
CA ARG A 149 18.70 -11.71 10.56
C ARG A 149 17.95 -11.26 11.82
N LYS A 150 18.49 -10.30 12.57
CA LYS A 150 17.87 -9.80 13.79
C LYS A 150 16.69 -8.92 13.50
N ILE A 151 15.62 -9.06 14.27
CA ILE A 151 14.41 -8.22 14.20
C ILE A 151 14.39 -7.31 15.42
N LEU A 152 14.24 -6.00 15.17
CA LEU A 152 13.97 -5.03 16.23
C LEU A 152 12.47 -4.84 16.40
N VAL A 153 11.98 -4.97 17.61
CA VAL A 153 10.60 -4.65 17.99
C VAL A 153 10.61 -3.40 18.86
N ILE A 154 9.95 -2.34 18.42
CA ILE A 154 9.87 -1.06 19.14
C ILE A 154 8.53 -0.96 19.83
N GLY A 155 8.54 -1.05 21.15
CA GLY A 155 7.39 -1.08 22.04
C GLY A 155 7.18 -2.45 22.69
N GLY A 156 7.17 -2.47 24.01
CA GLY A 156 7.01 -3.67 24.84
C GLY A 156 5.58 -3.85 25.38
N GLY A 157 4.57 -3.34 24.68
CA GLY A 157 3.16 -3.61 24.92
C GLY A 157 2.73 -4.97 24.36
N ILE A 158 1.42 -5.28 24.48
CA ILE A 158 0.86 -6.57 24.04
C ILE A 158 1.19 -6.91 22.58
N THR A 159 1.11 -5.93 21.69
CA THR A 159 1.42 -6.07 20.28
C THR A 159 2.89 -6.42 20.05
N GLY A 160 3.82 -5.67 20.66
CA GLY A 160 5.25 -5.91 20.48
C GLY A 160 5.71 -7.23 21.09
N ILE A 161 5.16 -7.61 22.24
CA ILE A 161 5.44 -8.92 22.87
C ILE A 161 4.96 -10.05 21.96
N SER A 162 3.73 -9.97 21.42
CA SER A 162 3.20 -10.98 20.51
C SER A 162 4.04 -11.10 19.23
N ALA A 163 4.40 -9.98 18.61
CA ALA A 163 5.25 -9.97 17.42
C ALA A 163 6.65 -10.59 17.71
N ALA A 164 7.22 -10.29 18.87
CA ALA A 164 8.51 -10.84 19.26
C ALA A 164 8.46 -12.37 19.48
N ILE A 165 7.42 -12.85 20.15
CA ILE A 165 7.20 -14.27 20.39
C ILE A 165 7.04 -15.02 19.06
N ASP A 166 6.23 -14.51 18.14
CA ASP A 166 5.99 -15.16 16.84
C ASP A 166 7.24 -15.17 15.97
N ALA A 167 8.00 -14.08 15.94
CA ALA A 167 9.29 -14.07 15.24
C ALA A 167 10.31 -15.03 15.86
N ALA A 168 10.35 -15.12 17.20
CA ALA A 168 11.24 -16.03 17.92
C ALA A 168 10.86 -17.50 17.72
N LYS A 169 9.56 -17.85 17.70
CA LYS A 169 9.05 -19.18 17.33
C LYS A 169 9.49 -19.58 15.92
N ALA A 170 9.61 -18.64 15.00
CA ALA A 170 10.13 -18.86 13.66
C ALA A 170 11.68 -18.95 13.58
N GLY A 171 12.37 -18.84 14.72
CA GLY A 171 13.83 -19.01 14.82
C GLY A 171 14.66 -17.76 14.59
N TYR A 172 14.05 -16.56 14.62
CA TYR A 172 14.76 -15.30 14.48
C TYR A 172 15.22 -14.75 15.84
N GLU A 173 16.36 -14.06 15.85
CA GLU A 173 16.78 -13.29 17.01
C GLU A 173 15.96 -11.98 17.06
N VAL A 174 15.41 -11.68 18.25
CA VAL A 174 14.54 -10.52 18.43
C VAL A 174 15.06 -9.66 19.58
N THR A 175 15.06 -8.35 19.39
CA THR A 175 15.29 -7.38 20.46
C THR A 175 14.07 -6.51 20.64
N ILE A 176 13.46 -6.54 21.84
CA ILE A 176 12.37 -5.64 22.23
C ILE A 176 13.01 -4.41 22.89
N VAL A 177 12.60 -3.23 22.42
CA VAL A 177 12.99 -1.94 23.04
C VAL A 177 11.73 -1.28 23.59
N GLU A 178 11.73 -1.00 24.91
CA GLU A 178 10.62 -0.36 25.62
C GLU A 178 11.11 0.90 26.30
N LYS A 179 10.38 2.00 26.14
CA LYS A 179 10.72 3.31 26.71
C LYS A 179 10.49 3.39 28.22
N GLU A 180 9.50 2.67 28.74
CA GLU A 180 9.19 2.59 30.15
C GLU A 180 10.14 1.60 30.86
N ASP A 181 10.13 1.60 32.17
CA ASP A 181 10.96 0.70 32.99
C ASP A 181 10.42 -0.73 33.03
N GLN A 182 9.20 -0.96 32.55
CA GLN A 182 8.54 -2.27 32.54
C GLN A 182 7.79 -2.53 31.22
N LEU A 183 7.65 -3.82 30.89
CA LEU A 183 6.83 -4.26 29.78
C LEU A 183 5.33 -4.22 30.09
N GLY A 184 4.49 -4.29 29.08
CA GLY A 184 3.05 -4.44 29.17
C GLY A 184 2.24 -3.26 28.64
N GLY A 185 2.84 -2.07 28.58
CA GLY A 185 2.22 -0.88 28.02
C GLY A 185 0.84 -0.57 28.63
N GLN A 186 -0.15 -0.20 27.82
CA GLN A 186 -1.49 0.16 28.28
C GLN A 186 -2.24 -0.99 28.97
N ALA A 187 -1.93 -2.25 28.65
CA ALA A 187 -2.56 -3.40 29.26
C ALA A 187 -2.29 -3.51 30.77
N ASN A 188 -1.20 -2.92 31.25
CA ASN A 188 -0.90 -2.81 32.67
C ASN A 188 -1.91 -1.95 33.43
N ASN A 189 -2.69 -1.10 32.77
CA ASN A 189 -3.64 -0.20 33.40
C ASN A 189 -5.05 -0.79 33.50
N TRP A 190 -5.33 -1.93 32.86
CA TRP A 190 -6.67 -2.49 32.82
C TRP A 190 -7.02 -3.30 34.07
N ARG A 191 -8.27 -3.16 34.53
CA ARG A 191 -8.89 -4.07 35.52
C ARG A 191 -9.18 -5.41 34.88
N LYS A 192 -9.84 -5.37 33.69
CA LYS A 192 -10.17 -6.54 32.88
C LYS A 192 -9.95 -6.23 31.41
N GLN A 193 -9.88 -7.25 30.60
CA GLN A 193 -9.85 -7.15 29.17
C GLN A 193 -11.09 -7.79 28.52
N LEU A 194 -11.32 -7.46 27.27
CA LEU A 194 -12.36 -8.07 26.43
C LEU A 194 -12.04 -9.55 26.19
N PRO A 195 -13.06 -10.39 25.93
CA PRO A 195 -12.83 -11.79 25.60
C PRO A 195 -11.98 -11.97 24.36
N LEU A 196 -11.08 -12.97 24.38
CA LEU A 196 -10.17 -13.29 23.27
C LEU A 196 -10.57 -14.57 22.52
N SER A 197 -11.55 -15.30 22.99
CA SER A 197 -11.94 -16.59 22.44
C SER A 197 -13.40 -16.90 22.70
N TYR A 198 -13.92 -17.88 21.97
CA TYR A 198 -15.27 -18.40 22.16
C TYR A 198 -15.52 -18.77 23.63
N PRO A 199 -16.71 -18.41 24.24
CA PRO A 199 -17.92 -17.89 23.58
C PRO A 199 -17.98 -16.37 23.37
N TYR A 200 -17.00 -15.60 23.75
CA TYR A 200 -16.92 -14.13 23.64
C TYR A 200 -18.01 -13.39 24.46
N ASP A 201 -18.45 -13.93 25.57
CA ASP A 201 -19.58 -13.41 26.35
C ASP A 201 -19.19 -12.79 27.70
N THR A 202 -17.94 -13.00 28.14
CA THR A 202 -17.47 -12.54 29.48
C THR A 202 -16.09 -11.91 29.39
N THR A 203 -15.85 -10.88 30.21
CA THR A 203 -14.52 -10.25 30.37
C THR A 203 -13.54 -11.20 31.08
N LEU A 204 -12.26 -11.03 30.76
CA LEU A 204 -11.16 -11.83 31.31
C LEU A 204 -10.25 -10.98 32.20
N ALA A 205 -9.45 -11.61 33.05
CA ALA A 205 -8.29 -10.96 33.64
C ALA A 205 -7.29 -10.58 32.53
N PRO A 206 -6.55 -9.47 32.67
CA PRO A 206 -5.54 -9.10 31.68
C PRO A 206 -4.49 -10.20 31.51
N THR A 207 -4.29 -10.63 30.25
CA THR A 207 -3.34 -11.73 29.91
C THR A 207 -1.90 -11.27 29.79
N ILE A 208 -1.65 -9.97 29.86
CA ILE A 208 -0.32 -9.37 29.64
C ILE A 208 0.76 -9.93 30.57
N GLY A 209 0.42 -10.22 31.84
CA GLY A 209 1.37 -10.81 32.77
C GLY A 209 1.86 -12.20 32.38
N ASP A 210 0.99 -13.00 31.75
CA ASP A 210 1.36 -14.33 31.28
C ASP A 210 2.16 -14.26 29.97
N GLN A 211 1.85 -13.32 29.09
CA GLN A 211 2.64 -13.05 27.88
C GLN A 211 4.05 -12.54 28.18
N ILE A 212 4.20 -11.70 29.23
CA ILE A 212 5.52 -11.27 29.69
C ILE A 212 6.33 -12.47 30.19
N LYS A 213 5.71 -13.36 30.96
CA LYS A 213 6.39 -14.60 31.42
C LYS A 213 6.70 -15.55 30.29
N GLU A 214 5.89 -15.58 29.23
CA GLU A 214 6.13 -16.40 28.03
C GLU A 214 7.44 -16.05 27.35
N LEU A 215 7.88 -14.78 27.42
CA LEU A 215 9.16 -14.34 26.85
C LEU A 215 10.35 -15.15 27.42
N ASP A 216 10.30 -15.57 28.68
CA ASP A 216 11.37 -16.32 29.35
C ASP A 216 11.60 -17.69 28.69
N ASN A 217 10.64 -18.20 27.92
CA ASN A 217 10.76 -19.48 27.20
C ASN A 217 11.61 -19.36 25.92
N TYR A 218 11.97 -18.14 25.49
CA TYR A 218 12.67 -17.88 24.22
C TYR A 218 14.03 -17.26 24.46
N ALA A 219 15.09 -18.06 24.41
CA ALA A 219 16.47 -17.58 24.59
C ALA A 219 16.95 -16.64 23.47
N ASN A 220 16.24 -16.60 22.34
CA ASN A 220 16.50 -15.72 21.21
C ASN A 220 15.75 -14.38 21.28
N ILE A 221 15.09 -14.08 22.40
CA ILE A 221 14.52 -12.74 22.66
C ILE A 221 15.38 -12.02 23.70
N SER A 222 15.77 -10.78 23.39
CA SER A 222 16.39 -9.86 24.36
C SER A 222 15.46 -8.68 24.61
N VAL A 223 15.34 -8.27 25.88
CA VAL A 223 14.47 -7.16 26.28
C VAL A 223 15.32 -6.01 26.83
N ARG A 224 15.04 -4.80 26.38
CA ARG A 224 15.67 -3.56 26.84
C ARG A 224 14.60 -2.55 27.23
N THR A 225 14.32 -2.47 28.51
CA THR A 225 13.46 -1.44 29.10
C THR A 225 14.22 -0.14 29.30
N ASN A 226 13.49 0.94 29.57
CA ASN A 226 14.06 2.28 29.75
C ASN A 226 14.98 2.67 28.58
N THR A 227 14.56 2.32 27.36
CA THR A 227 15.36 2.47 26.15
C THR A 227 14.50 2.93 24.98
N VAL A 228 14.99 3.87 24.19
CA VAL A 228 14.35 4.39 22.97
C VAL A 228 15.30 4.34 21.79
N VAL A 229 14.74 4.30 20.59
CA VAL A 229 15.51 4.44 19.36
C VAL A 229 15.81 5.92 19.13
N ALA A 230 17.08 6.27 19.14
CA ALA A 230 17.54 7.62 18.84
C ALA A 230 17.71 7.83 17.33
N ARG A 231 18.18 6.78 16.64
CA ARG A 231 18.51 6.84 15.22
C ARG A 231 18.32 5.49 14.56
N LEU A 232 17.81 5.52 13.33
CA LEU A 232 17.71 4.36 12.48
C LEU A 232 18.10 4.74 11.05
N ALA A 233 19.14 4.13 10.53
CA ALA A 233 19.66 4.35 9.18
C ALA A 233 19.89 3.00 8.47
N GLY A 234 20.12 3.02 7.15
CA GLY A 234 20.44 1.83 6.38
C GLY A 234 19.24 1.29 5.57
N GLU A 235 19.21 -0.01 5.40
CA GLU A 235 18.30 -0.71 4.51
C GLU A 235 17.83 -2.04 5.11
N PRO A 236 16.78 -2.66 4.56
CA PRO A 236 16.39 -4.02 4.93
C PRO A 236 17.59 -4.98 4.82
N GLY A 237 17.77 -5.79 5.84
CA GLY A 237 18.94 -6.67 5.98
C GLY A 237 20.14 -6.01 6.64
N ASN A 238 20.21 -4.68 6.72
CA ASN A 238 21.38 -3.97 7.24
C ASN A 238 21.02 -2.59 7.85
N PHE A 239 19.97 -2.54 8.68
CA PHE A 239 19.71 -1.36 9.48
C PHE A 239 20.78 -1.18 10.56
N THR A 240 21.17 0.07 10.78
CA THR A 240 22.01 0.48 11.93
C THR A 240 21.14 1.31 12.86
N VAL A 241 21.02 0.87 14.10
CA VAL A 241 20.15 1.46 15.11
C VAL A 241 20.96 1.94 16.30
N THR A 242 20.81 3.21 16.65
CA THR A 242 21.38 3.80 17.86
C THR A 242 20.29 3.84 18.93
N LEU A 243 20.55 3.26 20.06
CA LEU A 243 19.67 3.22 21.23
C LEU A 243 20.15 4.20 22.30
N LYS A 244 19.21 4.81 23.03
CA LYS A 244 19.49 5.71 24.17
C LYS A 244 18.48 5.54 25.28
N LYS A 245 18.76 6.13 26.45
CA LYS A 245 17.74 6.27 27.51
C LYS A 245 16.75 7.39 27.17
N PRO A 246 15.48 7.29 27.61
CA PRO A 246 14.53 8.39 27.48
C PRO A 246 15.08 9.67 28.12
N GLY A 247 14.94 10.80 27.43
CA GLY A 247 15.46 12.10 27.92
C GLY A 247 16.97 12.32 27.76
N GLU A 248 17.75 11.30 27.42
CA GLU A 248 19.17 11.44 27.12
C GLU A 248 19.37 12.28 25.85
N LYS A 249 20.20 13.35 25.95
CA LYS A 249 20.56 14.14 24.78
C LYS A 249 21.75 13.48 24.10
N ILE A 250 21.60 13.10 22.85
CA ILE A 250 22.75 12.76 22.01
C ILE A 250 23.13 14.02 21.22
N GLU A 251 24.41 14.21 20.97
CA GLU A 251 24.95 15.36 20.24
C GLU A 251 24.34 15.58 18.86
N PHE A 252 23.60 14.58 18.39
CA PHE A 252 22.92 14.51 17.09
C PHE A 252 21.39 14.47 17.19
N ASP A 253 20.80 14.74 18.36
CA ASP A 253 19.36 14.88 18.55
C ASP A 253 18.90 16.17 17.86
N VAL A 254 18.47 16.02 16.65
CA VAL A 254 17.98 17.11 15.86
C VAL A 254 16.46 17.04 15.82
N PRO A 255 15.76 18.09 16.31
CA PRO A 255 14.31 18.12 16.23
C PRO A 255 13.83 18.06 14.78
N TYR A 256 12.88 17.20 14.55
CA TYR A 256 12.04 17.14 13.36
C TYR A 256 10.58 17.27 13.83
N PRO A 257 9.80 18.14 13.33
CA PRO A 257 9.92 19.05 12.18
C PRO A 257 10.81 20.28 12.45
N LEU A 258 10.89 21.18 11.45
CA LEU A 258 11.63 22.43 11.54
C LEU A 258 11.30 23.16 12.88
N PRO A 259 12.28 23.50 13.72
CA PRO A 259 12.03 24.21 14.97
C PRO A 259 11.21 25.47 14.76
N ASP A 260 10.32 25.80 15.70
CA ASP A 260 9.44 26.97 15.59
C ASP A 260 10.23 28.27 15.45
N GLU A 261 11.43 28.32 16.05
CA GLU A 261 12.38 29.42 15.91
C GLU A 261 12.85 29.64 14.45
N MET A 262 12.83 28.61 13.64
CA MET A 262 13.21 28.67 12.22
C MET A 262 12.01 28.86 11.29
N LYS A 263 10.79 28.80 11.81
CA LYS A 263 9.56 29.12 11.05
C LYS A 263 9.26 30.61 10.95
N VAL A 264 10.07 31.43 11.58
CA VAL A 264 9.95 32.90 11.57
C VAL A 264 11.14 33.55 10.87
N ASP A 265 10.94 34.75 10.30
CA ASP A 265 12.01 35.58 9.76
C ASP A 265 12.80 36.31 10.89
N GLU A 266 13.84 37.04 10.52
CA GLU A 266 14.69 37.82 11.45
C GLU A 266 13.90 38.90 12.25
N LYS A 267 12.66 39.19 11.84
CA LYS A 267 11.75 40.14 12.49
C LYS A 267 10.65 39.43 13.31
N GLY A 268 10.70 38.11 13.43
CA GLY A 268 9.73 37.31 14.19
C GLY A 268 8.39 37.11 13.46
N LYS A 269 8.32 37.42 12.15
CA LYS A 269 7.13 37.18 11.35
C LYS A 269 7.16 35.75 10.79
N GLU A 270 6.05 35.03 10.90
CA GLU A 270 5.92 33.68 10.38
C GLU A 270 6.18 33.62 8.87
N LEU A 271 7.06 32.72 8.47
CA LEU A 271 7.40 32.47 7.07
C LEU A 271 6.22 31.78 6.37
N ASN A 272 6.01 32.11 5.10
CA ASN A 272 5.03 31.37 4.31
C ASN A 272 5.50 29.92 4.05
N ALA A 273 4.59 29.04 3.57
CA ALA A 273 4.87 27.62 3.37
C ALA A 273 6.09 27.36 2.46
N GLU A 274 6.32 28.19 1.45
CA GLU A 274 7.44 28.08 0.51
C GLU A 274 8.77 28.44 1.16
N GLN A 275 8.79 29.47 1.98
CA GLN A 275 9.96 29.92 2.74
C GLN A 275 10.31 28.99 3.90
N GLN A 276 9.30 28.47 4.63
CA GLN A 276 9.48 27.44 5.64
C GLN A 276 10.07 26.19 5.00
N HIS A 277 9.65 25.91 3.80
CA HIS A 277 10.11 24.79 3.02
C HIS A 277 11.57 24.95 2.55
N GLU A 278 11.96 26.11 2.05
CA GLU A 278 13.34 26.40 1.64
C GLU A 278 14.29 26.30 2.86
N LYS A 279 13.87 26.84 4.01
CA LYS A 279 14.60 26.68 5.26
C LYS A 279 14.64 25.24 5.77
N TYR A 280 13.57 24.49 5.60
CA TYR A 280 13.56 23.05 5.91
C TYR A 280 14.56 22.26 5.05
N LEU A 281 14.71 22.65 3.79
CA LEU A 281 15.73 22.07 2.91
C LEU A 281 17.15 22.39 3.36
N GLU A 282 17.42 23.65 3.59
CA GLU A 282 18.72 24.11 4.13
C GLU A 282 19.04 23.39 5.45
N TYR A 283 18.05 23.33 6.34
CA TYR A 283 18.17 22.69 7.64
C TYR A 283 18.44 21.17 7.52
N ASN A 284 17.82 20.48 6.56
CA ASN A 284 18.06 19.06 6.32
C ASN A 284 19.25 18.81 5.36
N GLU A 285 19.60 19.75 4.50
CA GLU A 285 20.75 19.62 3.61
C GLU A 285 22.08 19.74 4.35
N GLY A 286 22.20 20.66 5.30
CA GLY A 286 23.31 20.73 6.25
C GLY A 286 23.41 19.52 7.19
N ARG A 287 22.39 18.61 7.17
CA ARG A 287 22.22 17.44 8.04
C ARG A 287 22.24 16.11 7.33
N LYS A 288 22.51 16.07 6.04
CA LYS A 288 22.82 14.82 5.32
C LYS A 288 23.89 14.01 6.04
N ASP A 289 24.75 14.69 6.82
CA ASP A 289 25.77 14.05 7.67
C ASP A 289 25.21 13.42 8.94
N ILE A 290 24.06 13.88 9.44
CA ILE A 290 23.43 13.36 10.67
C ILE A 290 22.58 12.11 10.38
N LEU A 291 22.10 11.97 9.15
CA LEU A 291 21.50 10.71 8.66
C LEU A 291 22.58 9.69 8.28
N LYS A 292 23.87 10.06 8.35
CA LYS A 292 24.97 9.15 8.10
C LYS A 292 25.01 8.06 9.16
N PHE A 293 25.37 6.91 8.69
CA PHE A 293 25.72 5.70 9.36
C PHE A 293 26.41 5.96 10.71
N ASP A 294 25.83 5.48 11.80
CA ASP A 294 26.52 5.38 13.09
C ASP A 294 27.32 4.08 13.09
N PRO A 295 28.65 4.14 13.02
CA PRO A 295 29.47 2.93 13.00
C PRO A 295 29.35 2.10 14.28
N ASN A 296 28.86 2.69 15.37
CA ASN A 296 28.68 2.03 16.66
C ASN A 296 27.24 1.54 16.89
N GLY A 297 26.32 1.80 15.95
CA GLY A 297 24.93 1.35 16.07
C GLY A 297 24.79 -0.16 15.91
N GLU A 298 23.79 -0.73 16.56
CA GLU A 298 23.50 -2.16 16.46
C GLU A 298 22.87 -2.49 15.12
N LYS A 299 23.17 -3.72 14.61
CA LYS A 299 22.68 -4.19 13.32
C LYS A 299 21.40 -4.99 13.46
N PHE A 300 20.38 -4.58 12.69
CA PHE A 300 19.12 -5.27 12.56
C PHE A 300 18.75 -5.45 11.07
N GLY A 301 18.04 -6.51 10.76
CA GLY A 301 17.62 -6.76 9.38
C GLY A 301 16.23 -6.20 9.07
N ALA A 302 15.33 -6.20 10.05
CA ALA A 302 13.97 -5.66 9.90
C ALA A 302 13.51 -5.04 11.23
N VAL A 303 12.48 -4.19 11.15
CA VAL A 303 11.91 -3.49 12.31
C VAL A 303 10.41 -3.70 12.35
N VAL A 304 9.88 -4.04 13.53
CA VAL A 304 8.44 -4.02 13.83
C VAL A 304 8.18 -2.86 14.79
N LEU A 305 7.42 -1.88 14.35
CA LEU A 305 7.00 -0.74 15.14
C LEU A 305 5.67 -1.05 15.81
N ALA A 306 5.65 -1.14 17.14
CA ALA A 306 4.50 -1.49 17.96
C ALA A 306 4.33 -0.51 19.14
N ALA A 307 4.48 0.79 18.87
CA ALA A 307 4.54 1.86 19.88
C ALA A 307 3.20 2.12 20.61
N GLY A 308 2.10 1.51 20.14
CA GLY A 308 0.81 1.57 20.80
C GLY A 308 0.13 2.94 20.71
N TYR A 309 -0.62 3.30 21.76
CA TYR A 309 -1.45 4.50 21.82
C TYR A 309 -1.41 5.17 23.18
N LYS A 310 -1.89 6.41 23.23
CA LYS A 310 -2.25 7.11 24.46
C LYS A 310 -3.77 7.30 24.48
N PRO A 311 -4.43 7.22 25.65
CA PRO A 311 -5.81 7.68 25.78
C PRO A 311 -5.91 9.13 25.33
N TYR A 312 -7.03 9.48 24.70
CA TYR A 312 -7.24 10.87 24.35
C TYR A 312 -7.54 11.69 25.59
N GLU A 313 -6.79 12.76 25.76
CA GLU A 313 -6.99 13.75 26.81
C GLU A 313 -7.73 14.94 26.20
N PRO A 314 -8.98 15.20 26.62
CA PRO A 314 -9.75 16.35 26.11
C PRO A 314 -9.04 17.67 26.42
N LYS A 315 -9.08 18.59 25.47
CA LYS A 315 -8.57 19.95 25.66
C LYS A 315 -9.43 20.72 26.65
N GLU A 316 -8.87 21.76 27.25
CA GLU A 316 -9.62 22.65 28.14
C GLU A 316 -10.86 23.21 27.45
N GLY A 317 -12.03 23.02 28.09
CA GLY A 317 -13.33 23.44 27.58
C GLY A 317 -13.96 22.58 26.49
N GLU A 318 -13.28 21.56 25.97
CA GLU A 318 -13.77 20.74 24.84
C GLU A 318 -15.10 20.03 25.16
N PHE A 319 -15.28 19.50 26.35
CA PHE A 319 -16.53 18.88 26.78
C PHE A 319 -17.17 19.59 27.99
N ALA A 320 -17.06 20.93 28.04
CA ALA A 320 -17.64 21.72 29.13
C ALA A 320 -19.17 21.55 29.27
N HIS A 321 -19.89 21.40 28.13
CA HIS A 321 -21.32 21.12 28.12
C HIS A 321 -21.68 19.77 28.75
N LEU A 322 -20.74 18.82 28.79
CA LEU A 322 -20.83 17.54 29.48
C LEU A 322 -20.28 17.61 30.91
N GLY A 323 -19.87 18.80 31.37
CA GLY A 323 -19.37 19.01 32.74
C GLY A 323 -17.89 18.61 32.95
N PHE A 324 -17.16 18.20 31.88
CA PHE A 324 -15.77 17.82 32.02
C PHE A 324 -14.89 19.02 32.35
N GLY A 325 -13.99 18.85 33.33
CA GLY A 325 -13.16 19.91 33.88
C GLY A 325 -13.81 20.84 34.88
N GLU A 326 -15.16 20.90 34.95
CA GLU A 326 -15.94 21.70 35.90
C GLU A 326 -16.51 20.85 37.04
N LEU A 327 -17.02 19.65 36.73
CA LEU A 327 -17.65 18.75 37.67
C LEU A 327 -16.68 17.58 37.99
N PRO A 328 -16.22 17.43 39.25
CA PRO A 328 -15.22 16.41 39.60
C PRO A 328 -15.68 14.98 39.33
N ASP A 329 -16.99 14.74 39.33
CA ASP A 329 -17.59 13.42 39.10
C ASP A 329 -17.87 13.15 37.60
N VAL A 330 -17.25 13.93 36.71
CA VAL A 330 -17.19 13.66 35.28
C VAL A 330 -15.76 13.32 34.92
N VAL A 331 -15.52 12.08 34.50
CA VAL A 331 -14.18 11.54 34.25
C VAL A 331 -14.06 10.90 32.87
N THR A 332 -12.86 10.70 32.37
CA THR A 332 -12.63 9.92 31.14
C THR A 332 -12.72 8.42 31.43
N ASN A 333 -12.94 7.61 30.40
CA ASN A 333 -12.90 6.15 30.48
C ASN A 333 -11.53 5.62 30.95
N ALA A 334 -10.43 6.31 30.66
CA ALA A 334 -9.10 5.97 31.15
C ALA A 334 -8.96 6.20 32.66
N THR A 335 -9.46 7.34 33.17
CA THR A 335 -9.52 7.63 34.60
C THR A 335 -10.41 6.64 35.34
N PHE A 336 -11.58 6.32 34.76
CA PHE A 336 -12.49 5.33 35.31
C PHE A 336 -11.85 3.92 35.39
N GLU A 337 -11.12 3.50 34.36
CA GLU A 337 -10.39 2.22 34.36
C GLU A 337 -9.38 2.15 35.52
N ALA A 338 -8.61 3.22 35.71
CA ALA A 338 -7.61 3.31 36.78
C ALA A 338 -8.28 3.25 38.18
N MET A 339 -9.40 3.96 38.36
CA MET A 339 -10.19 3.89 39.61
C MET A 339 -10.70 2.47 39.89
N ALA A 340 -11.32 1.86 38.88
CA ALA A 340 -11.87 0.51 39.00
C ALA A 340 -10.80 -0.56 39.23
N LYS A 341 -9.57 -0.37 38.74
CA LYS A 341 -8.46 -1.28 38.99
C LYS A 341 -7.91 -1.21 40.42
N THR A 342 -7.87 -0.02 41.00
CA THR A 342 -7.24 0.19 42.31
C THR A 342 -8.19 -0.07 43.51
N GLY A 343 -9.48 -0.12 43.26
CA GLY A 343 -10.48 -0.33 44.32
C GLY A 343 -11.89 -0.32 43.79
N HIS A 344 -12.84 -0.01 44.67
CA HIS A 344 -14.26 0.17 44.31
C HIS A 344 -14.48 1.50 43.58
N ILE A 345 -15.46 1.53 42.68
CA ILE A 345 -15.87 2.72 41.94
C ILE A 345 -16.48 3.73 42.92
N THR A 346 -15.85 4.88 43.10
CA THR A 346 -16.27 5.96 43.98
C THR A 346 -16.35 7.29 43.27
N ARG A 347 -17.11 8.22 43.84
CA ARG A 347 -17.17 9.61 43.34
C ARG A 347 -15.87 10.36 43.67
N PRO A 348 -15.19 10.97 42.71
CA PRO A 348 -13.99 11.79 42.99
C PRO A 348 -14.25 12.95 43.94
N SER A 349 -15.46 13.51 43.97
CA SER A 349 -15.79 14.69 44.77
C SER A 349 -15.83 14.44 46.27
N ASP A 350 -16.25 13.25 46.75
CA ASP A 350 -16.47 12.98 48.16
C ASP A 350 -16.11 11.54 48.62
N GLY A 351 -15.59 10.71 47.73
CA GLY A 351 -15.16 9.33 47.99
C GLY A 351 -16.29 8.34 48.25
N LYS A 352 -17.55 8.73 48.12
CA LYS A 352 -18.70 7.82 48.30
C LYS A 352 -18.84 6.88 47.11
N LYS A 353 -19.57 5.78 47.35
CA LYS A 353 -19.89 4.80 46.32
C LYS A 353 -20.59 5.45 45.13
N ALA A 354 -20.19 5.08 43.92
CA ALA A 354 -20.87 5.48 42.71
C ALA A 354 -21.67 4.29 42.16
N GLU A 355 -22.89 4.15 42.64
CA GLU A 355 -23.78 3.03 42.30
C GLU A 355 -24.59 3.28 41.02
N SER A 356 -24.72 4.54 40.60
CA SER A 356 -25.38 4.94 39.36
C SER A 356 -24.36 5.64 38.42
N VAL A 357 -23.91 4.95 37.37
CA VAL A 357 -22.89 5.46 36.48
C VAL A 357 -23.46 5.63 35.07
N VAL A 358 -23.24 6.78 34.47
CA VAL A 358 -23.59 7.06 33.07
C VAL A 358 -22.33 7.07 32.20
N PHE A 359 -22.34 6.27 31.19
CA PHE A 359 -21.31 6.23 30.15
C PHE A 359 -21.79 6.98 28.88
N ILE A 360 -21.09 7.99 28.51
CA ILE A 360 -21.32 8.74 27.25
C ILE A 360 -20.29 8.24 26.24
N GLN A 361 -20.77 7.44 25.28
CA GLN A 361 -19.90 6.83 24.30
C GLN A 361 -19.51 7.82 23.23
N SER A 362 -18.21 7.90 22.97
CA SER A 362 -17.62 8.62 21.85
C SER A 362 -18.11 10.08 21.69
N PRO A 363 -18.08 10.90 22.76
CA PRO A 363 -18.43 12.32 22.61
C PRO A 363 -17.49 12.99 21.60
N GLY A 364 -18.02 13.77 20.67
CA GLY A 364 -17.26 14.49 19.67
C GLY A 364 -16.87 13.67 18.41
N GLN A 365 -17.37 12.44 18.27
CA GLN A 365 -17.03 11.59 17.10
C GLN A 365 -17.58 12.07 15.75
N ASP A 366 -18.64 12.89 15.75
CA ASP A 366 -19.27 13.38 14.52
C ASP A 366 -18.64 14.66 13.97
N ASN A 367 -17.64 15.20 14.66
CA ASN A 367 -16.86 16.33 14.19
C ASN A 367 -15.58 15.79 13.55
N ASP A 368 -14.98 16.50 12.60
CA ASP A 368 -13.67 16.22 11.97
C ASP A 368 -12.50 16.13 12.97
N THR A 369 -12.72 15.43 14.06
CA THR A 369 -11.80 15.25 15.17
C THR A 369 -10.98 13.97 15.02
N ASP A 370 -9.93 13.86 15.80
CA ASP A 370 -8.99 12.72 15.82
C ASP A 370 -9.62 11.35 16.17
N PHE A 371 -10.94 11.32 16.46
CA PHE A 371 -11.66 10.15 16.99
C PHE A 371 -12.41 9.29 15.97
N GLU A 372 -12.48 9.71 14.73
CA GLU A 372 -13.37 9.15 13.71
C GLU A 372 -13.33 7.61 13.60
N TYR A 373 -12.19 6.99 13.91
CA TYR A 373 -11.99 5.54 13.78
C TYR A 373 -11.99 4.75 15.10
N ALA A 374 -12.16 5.41 16.22
CA ALA A 374 -12.11 4.74 17.53
C ALA A 374 -13.43 4.09 17.96
N GLY A 375 -14.52 4.26 17.21
CA GLY A 375 -15.88 3.91 17.63
C GLY A 375 -16.09 2.45 18.03
N ALA A 376 -15.45 1.50 17.36
CA ALA A 376 -15.55 0.08 17.73
C ALA A 376 -14.89 -0.19 19.09
N VAL A 377 -13.72 0.37 19.33
CA VAL A 377 -12.98 0.19 20.59
C VAL A 377 -13.70 0.88 21.74
N THR A 378 -14.16 2.12 21.56
CA THR A 378 -14.88 2.87 22.60
C THR A 378 -16.21 2.24 22.95
N SER A 379 -16.93 1.65 21.98
CA SER A 379 -18.16 0.88 22.25
C SER A 379 -17.89 -0.30 23.17
N LEU A 380 -16.91 -1.10 22.83
CA LEU A 380 -16.54 -2.29 23.61
C LEU A 380 -15.98 -1.94 24.98
N VAL A 381 -15.21 -0.85 25.09
CA VAL A 381 -14.69 -0.36 26.38
C VAL A 381 -15.84 0.12 27.29
N ALA A 382 -16.81 0.86 26.73
CA ALA A 382 -17.98 1.31 27.52
C ALA A 382 -18.80 0.13 28.05
N LEU A 383 -19.04 -0.89 27.20
CA LEU A 383 -19.71 -2.12 27.59
C LEU A 383 -18.92 -2.88 28.67
N LYS A 384 -17.61 -3.03 28.50
CA LYS A 384 -16.73 -3.65 29.50
C LYS A 384 -16.78 -2.91 30.83
N GLN A 385 -16.66 -1.59 30.82
CA GLN A 385 -16.68 -0.78 32.04
C GLN A 385 -18.05 -0.75 32.70
N ALA A 386 -19.14 -0.89 31.96
CA ALA A 386 -20.48 -1.05 32.54
C ALA A 386 -20.58 -2.31 33.41
N THR A 387 -19.89 -3.39 33.06
CA THR A 387 -19.87 -4.61 33.91
C THR A 387 -19.19 -4.37 35.26
N TYR A 388 -18.22 -3.46 35.34
CA TYR A 388 -17.54 -3.17 36.63
C TYR A 388 -18.49 -2.60 37.70
N VAL A 389 -19.44 -1.76 37.28
CA VAL A 389 -20.45 -1.20 38.16
C VAL A 389 -21.33 -2.32 38.75
N ARG A 390 -21.67 -3.31 37.92
CA ARG A 390 -22.46 -4.47 38.33
C ARG A 390 -21.68 -5.43 39.22
N GLU A 391 -20.38 -5.57 39.00
CA GLU A 391 -19.49 -6.39 39.83
C GLU A 391 -19.24 -5.78 41.21
N ASP A 392 -19.02 -4.46 41.26
CA ASP A 392 -18.77 -3.77 42.53
C ASP A 392 -20.03 -3.60 43.37
N TYR A 393 -21.20 -3.45 42.74
CA TYR A 393 -22.48 -3.22 43.34
C TYR A 393 -23.57 -4.13 42.74
N PRO A 394 -23.55 -5.47 43.05
CA PRO A 394 -24.44 -6.44 42.38
C PRO A 394 -25.93 -6.14 42.54
N ASP A 395 -26.35 -5.67 43.73
CA ASP A 395 -27.76 -5.44 44.06
C ASP A 395 -28.25 -4.04 43.67
N THR A 396 -27.39 -3.03 43.74
CA THR A 396 -27.78 -1.61 43.64
C THR A 396 -27.20 -0.92 42.40
N GLY A 397 -26.12 -1.43 41.87
CA GLY A 397 -25.38 -0.83 40.75
C GLY A 397 -26.21 -0.73 39.47
N LYS A 398 -26.19 0.44 38.82
CA LYS A 398 -26.85 0.71 37.57
C LYS A 398 -25.87 1.39 36.62
N ALA A 399 -25.71 0.85 35.41
CA ALA A 399 -24.92 1.43 34.36
C ALA A 399 -25.80 1.87 33.17
N TYR A 400 -25.74 3.13 32.79
CA TYR A 400 -26.49 3.68 31.68
C TYR A 400 -25.49 4.03 30.56
N VAL A 401 -25.60 3.42 29.37
CA VAL A 401 -24.74 3.67 28.24
C VAL A 401 -25.52 4.43 27.17
N PHE A 402 -25.17 5.69 26.96
CA PHE A 402 -25.70 6.49 25.87
C PHE A 402 -24.78 6.41 24.67
N TYR A 403 -25.32 6.09 23.50
CA TYR A 403 -24.57 5.93 22.26
C TYR A 403 -25.36 6.42 21.04
N GLN A 404 -24.68 6.94 20.07
CA GLN A 404 -25.24 7.21 18.73
C GLN A 404 -25.15 5.95 17.88
N HIS A 405 -23.98 5.32 17.83
CA HIS A 405 -23.69 4.09 17.11
C HIS A 405 -23.00 3.08 18.03
N MET A 406 -23.62 1.93 18.24
CA MET A 406 -22.99 0.80 18.92
C MET A 406 -22.26 -0.05 17.88
N ARG A 407 -20.96 -0.19 18.03
CA ARG A 407 -20.09 -0.94 17.12
C ARG A 407 -19.39 -2.06 17.88
N THR A 408 -19.79 -3.29 17.60
CA THR A 408 -19.25 -4.52 18.19
C THR A 408 -18.93 -5.51 17.07
N PRO A 409 -17.82 -5.30 16.33
CA PRO A 409 -17.53 -6.06 15.12
C PRO A 409 -17.27 -7.54 15.41
N GLY A 410 -17.63 -8.39 14.45
CA GLY A 410 -17.35 -9.81 14.49
C GLY A 410 -18.01 -10.53 15.67
N LEU A 411 -17.28 -11.45 16.29
CA LEU A 411 -17.74 -12.26 17.41
C LEU A 411 -17.91 -11.48 18.71
N GLN A 412 -17.39 -10.26 18.81
CA GLN A 412 -17.64 -9.35 19.94
C GLN A 412 -19.14 -8.96 20.07
N GLU A 413 -19.96 -9.25 19.06
CA GLU A 413 -21.41 -9.14 19.17
C GLU A 413 -21.99 -10.07 20.27
N ASN A 414 -21.35 -11.20 20.53
CA ASN A 414 -21.75 -12.08 21.63
C ASN A 414 -21.54 -11.41 22.99
N PHE A 415 -20.46 -10.65 23.16
CA PHE A 415 -20.26 -9.84 24.36
C PHE A 415 -21.36 -8.78 24.52
N TYR A 416 -21.67 -8.06 23.45
CA TYR A 416 -22.77 -7.10 23.44
C TYR A 416 -24.10 -7.75 23.83
N LYS A 417 -24.39 -8.92 23.26
CA LYS A 417 -25.59 -9.69 23.60
C LYS A 417 -25.65 -10.08 25.08
N SER A 418 -24.52 -10.49 25.68
CA SER A 418 -24.47 -10.83 27.11
C SER A 418 -24.73 -9.61 28.00
N ILE A 419 -24.20 -8.44 27.62
CA ILE A 419 -24.42 -7.17 28.31
C ILE A 419 -25.90 -6.76 28.28
N GLN A 420 -26.59 -6.97 27.14
CA GLN A 420 -28.03 -6.67 27.05
C GLN A 420 -28.90 -7.51 27.97
N GLN A 421 -28.41 -8.64 28.45
CA GLN A 421 -29.13 -9.53 29.34
C GLN A 421 -29.02 -9.12 30.83
N ASP A 422 -28.07 -8.24 31.20
CA ASP A 422 -27.93 -7.76 32.59
C ASP A 422 -29.02 -6.72 32.89
N PRO A 423 -29.90 -6.98 33.87
CA PRO A 423 -31.02 -6.08 34.20
C PRO A 423 -30.58 -4.74 34.81
N GLY A 424 -29.33 -4.59 35.20
CA GLY A 424 -28.76 -3.34 35.74
C GLY A 424 -27.99 -2.52 34.70
N ILE A 425 -27.91 -2.97 33.44
CA ILE A 425 -27.25 -2.23 32.34
C ILE A 425 -28.31 -1.75 31.36
N PHE A 426 -28.35 -0.44 31.14
CA PHE A 426 -29.34 0.21 30.30
C PHE A 426 -28.65 0.82 29.08
N LEU A 427 -28.94 0.29 27.87
CA LEU A 427 -28.39 0.75 26.63
C LEU A 427 -29.39 1.66 25.93
N THR A 428 -29.03 2.92 25.72
CA THR A 428 -29.92 3.94 25.14
C THR A 428 -29.28 4.56 23.89
N LYS A 429 -29.91 4.35 22.72
CA LYS A 429 -29.54 5.09 21.52
C LYS A 429 -30.02 6.53 21.66
N GLY A 430 -29.08 7.46 21.77
CA GLY A 430 -29.42 8.85 22.02
C GLY A 430 -28.19 9.76 22.07
N GLU A 431 -28.48 11.04 22.11
CA GLU A 431 -27.51 12.12 22.22
C GLU A 431 -27.60 12.74 23.62
N VAL A 432 -26.47 12.86 24.30
CA VAL A 432 -26.40 13.58 25.55
C VAL A 432 -26.25 15.06 25.29
N VAL A 433 -27.22 15.85 25.73
CA VAL A 433 -27.27 17.31 25.49
C VAL A 433 -26.44 18.06 26.53
N GLY A 434 -26.38 17.53 27.77
CA GLY A 434 -25.63 18.18 28.82
C GLY A 434 -25.62 17.40 30.13
N VAL A 435 -24.69 17.75 31.02
CA VAL A 435 -24.56 17.24 32.37
C VAL A 435 -24.55 18.42 33.33
N SER A 436 -25.35 18.32 34.39
CA SER A 436 -25.49 19.36 35.42
C SER A 436 -25.45 18.81 36.82
N LYS A 437 -25.08 19.66 37.79
CA LYS A 437 -25.07 19.28 39.20
C LYS A 437 -26.51 19.23 39.77
N ASN A 438 -26.82 18.20 40.52
CA ASN A 438 -28.10 18.04 41.21
C ASN A 438 -27.88 17.59 42.65
N GLY A 439 -27.87 18.55 43.58
CA GLY A 439 -27.52 18.28 44.98
C GLY A 439 -26.08 17.73 45.12
N ALA A 440 -25.97 16.52 45.64
CA ALA A 440 -24.69 15.83 45.78
C ALA A 440 -24.31 14.97 44.54
N GLY A 441 -25.23 14.77 43.61
CA GLY A 441 -24.99 13.96 42.38
C GLY A 441 -25.09 14.79 41.10
N LEU A 442 -25.25 14.09 40.02
CA LEU A 442 -25.35 14.64 38.66
C LEU A 442 -26.69 14.33 38.00
N VAL A 443 -27.11 15.13 37.05
CA VAL A 443 -28.22 14.83 36.13
C VAL A 443 -27.67 14.92 34.71
N VAL A 444 -27.88 13.85 33.95
CA VAL A 444 -27.59 13.77 32.53
C VAL A 444 -28.87 14.00 31.74
N ASP A 445 -28.87 15.02 30.92
CA ASP A 445 -29.95 15.33 29.97
C ASP A 445 -29.63 14.72 28.63
N ALA A 446 -30.46 13.81 28.15
CA ALA A 446 -30.27 13.12 26.88
C ALA A 446 -31.56 13.09 26.04
N ARG A 447 -31.40 13.07 24.75
CA ARG A 447 -32.48 12.85 23.78
C ARG A 447 -32.42 11.41 23.30
N ASN A 448 -33.44 10.62 23.63
CA ASN A 448 -33.59 9.28 23.07
C ASN A 448 -34.01 9.40 21.60
N THR A 449 -33.15 9.00 20.70
CA THR A 449 -33.38 9.17 19.23
C THR A 449 -34.30 8.10 18.63
N LEU A 450 -34.56 7.01 19.37
CA LEU A 450 -35.54 5.98 18.96
C LEU A 450 -36.97 6.38 19.32
N LEU A 451 -37.15 6.94 20.51
CA LEU A 451 -38.49 7.34 21.02
C LEU A 451 -38.82 8.80 20.71
N GLY A 452 -37.84 9.61 20.39
CA GLY A 452 -38.00 11.06 20.15
C GLY A 452 -38.24 11.86 21.46
N GLU A 453 -37.98 11.26 22.60
CA GLU A 453 -38.25 11.85 23.93
C GLU A 453 -36.97 12.29 24.64
N ASN A 454 -37.08 13.33 25.47
CA ASN A 454 -35.99 13.73 26.36
C ASN A 454 -36.01 12.91 27.64
N VAL A 455 -34.85 12.41 27.99
CA VAL A 455 -34.64 11.55 29.18
C VAL A 455 -33.68 12.24 30.14
N LYS A 456 -34.01 12.23 31.41
CA LYS A 456 -33.13 12.69 32.51
C LYS A 456 -32.73 11.54 33.41
N VAL A 457 -31.41 11.30 33.48
CA VAL A 457 -30.86 10.24 34.33
C VAL A 457 -30.06 10.85 35.48
N LYS A 458 -30.37 10.44 36.70
CA LYS A 458 -29.56 10.78 37.88
C LYS A 458 -28.36 9.88 37.93
N ALA A 459 -27.18 10.44 38.12
CA ALA A 459 -25.93 9.71 38.18
C ALA A 459 -25.07 10.14 39.39
N ASP A 460 -24.33 9.20 39.93
CA ASP A 460 -23.25 9.47 40.89
C ASP A 460 -21.94 9.84 40.14
N LEU A 461 -21.74 9.26 38.96
CA LEU A 461 -20.54 9.43 38.16
C LEU A 461 -20.92 9.42 36.70
N VAL A 462 -20.25 10.26 35.90
CA VAL A 462 -20.33 10.26 34.43
C VAL A 462 -18.96 9.94 33.83
N VAL A 463 -18.95 9.01 32.88
CA VAL A 463 -17.75 8.53 32.19
C VAL A 463 -17.82 8.90 30.71
N LEU A 464 -16.87 9.69 30.26
CA LEU A 464 -16.73 10.04 28.86
C LEU A 464 -15.87 9.00 28.16
N GLY A 465 -16.46 8.29 27.18
CA GLY A 465 -15.78 7.32 26.33
C GLY A 465 -14.90 8.03 25.30
N THR A 466 -13.80 8.63 25.73
CA THR A 466 -12.84 9.27 24.84
C THR A 466 -12.05 8.23 24.06
N GLY A 467 -11.59 8.60 22.87
CA GLY A 467 -10.88 7.70 21.95
C GLY A 467 -9.44 7.41 22.37
N LEU A 468 -8.70 6.94 21.41
CA LEU A 468 -7.27 6.68 21.55
C LEU A 468 -6.50 7.43 20.43
N VAL A 469 -5.28 7.85 20.74
CA VAL A 469 -4.39 8.55 19.82
C VAL A 469 -3.16 7.69 19.60
N PRO A 470 -2.80 7.36 18.36
CA PRO A 470 -1.59 6.57 18.10
C PRO A 470 -0.36 7.30 18.65
N ALA A 471 0.55 6.56 19.26
CA ALA A 471 1.76 7.14 19.87
C ALA A 471 2.64 7.87 18.85
N THR A 472 2.53 7.51 17.59
CA THR A 472 3.25 8.10 16.46
C THR A 472 2.75 9.48 16.02
N LYS A 473 1.59 9.94 16.53
CA LYS A 473 1.03 11.25 16.16
C LYS A 473 1.89 12.42 16.62
N ASN A 474 2.30 12.41 17.90
CA ASN A 474 3.01 13.51 18.54
C ASN A 474 4.47 13.18 18.89
N ASP A 475 4.85 11.92 18.73
CA ASP A 475 6.18 11.41 19.00
C ASP A 475 6.58 10.50 17.83
N PRO A 476 7.22 11.04 16.79
CA PRO A 476 7.77 10.22 15.72
C PRO A 476 8.88 9.35 16.31
N VAL A 477 8.49 8.18 16.83
CA VAL A 477 9.37 7.19 17.49
C VAL A 477 10.62 6.91 16.66
N ILE A 478 10.47 6.94 15.37
CA ILE A 478 11.54 6.95 14.38
C ILE A 478 11.10 7.88 13.25
N ASN A 479 12.05 8.56 12.63
CA ASN A 479 11.74 9.36 11.47
C ASN A 479 11.29 8.44 10.32
N LEU A 480 9.98 8.29 10.15
CA LEU A 480 9.36 7.53 9.07
C LEU A 480 9.30 8.33 7.77
N ALA A 481 9.57 9.64 7.83
CA ALA A 481 9.61 10.45 6.64
C ALA A 481 10.77 10.03 5.74
N TYR A 482 10.45 9.76 4.50
CA TYR A 482 11.43 9.59 3.46
C TYR A 482 11.82 10.91 2.87
N ARG A 483 12.98 10.91 2.31
CA ARG A 483 13.32 11.83 1.26
C ARG A 483 12.41 11.57 0.07
N GLN A 484 11.24 12.11 0.16
CA GLN A 484 10.33 12.28 -0.95
C GLN A 484 10.62 13.65 -1.53
N GLY A 485 10.69 13.78 -2.83
CA GLY A 485 10.95 15.06 -3.49
C GLY A 485 9.93 16.14 -3.11
N PRO A 486 10.07 17.36 -3.63
CA PRO A 486 9.16 18.48 -3.37
C PRO A 486 7.67 18.11 -3.53
N SER A 487 7.37 17.24 -4.50
CA SER A 487 6.01 16.78 -4.81
C SER A 487 5.36 15.91 -3.72
N PHE A 488 6.11 15.46 -2.72
CA PHE A 488 5.62 14.54 -1.69
C PHE A 488 5.61 15.14 -0.28
N ARG A 489 5.95 16.42 -0.14
CA ARG A 489 6.15 17.04 1.17
C ARG A 489 4.88 17.24 1.97
N ASP A 490 3.79 17.53 1.28
CA ASP A 490 2.50 17.75 1.92
C ASP A 490 1.89 16.48 2.53
N ASN A 491 2.50 15.31 2.24
CA ASN A 491 2.05 14.00 2.73
C ASN A 491 3.02 13.34 3.72
N ILE A 492 3.88 14.09 4.36
CA ILE A 492 4.73 13.61 5.48
C ILE A 492 3.86 13.34 6.71
N ASP A 493 2.73 14.00 6.82
CA ASP A 493 1.79 13.75 7.89
C ASP A 493 1.18 12.38 7.74
N LEU A 494 1.51 11.52 8.69
CA LEU A 494 0.82 10.26 8.89
C LEU A 494 -0.68 10.56 9.02
N PHE A 495 -1.53 9.83 8.32
CA PHE A 495 -2.97 10.04 8.36
C PHE A 495 -3.45 10.04 9.83
N LYS A 496 -3.82 11.21 10.35
CA LYS A 496 -4.18 11.40 11.77
C LYS A 496 -3.17 10.80 12.77
N GLY A 497 -1.89 10.64 12.37
CA GLY A 497 -0.83 10.04 13.17
C GLY A 497 -0.65 8.54 13.01
N TYR A 498 -1.46 7.85 12.21
CA TYR A 498 -1.33 6.42 11.92
C TYR A 498 -0.23 6.14 10.91
N CYS A 499 0.52 5.04 11.13
CA CYS A 499 1.68 4.66 10.30
C CYS A 499 1.34 3.86 9.05
N ASP A 500 0.08 3.51 8.85
CA ASP A 500 -0.32 2.68 7.72
C ASP A 500 -0.25 3.49 6.42
N SER A 501 0.53 3.03 5.45
CA SER A 501 0.66 3.70 4.17
C SER A 501 -0.55 3.43 3.26
N ASN A 502 -1.05 2.20 3.26
CA ASN A 502 -2.22 1.75 2.54
C ASN A 502 -2.64 0.38 3.06
N PHE A 503 -3.72 0.31 3.83
CA PHE A 503 -4.13 -0.92 4.51
C PHE A 503 -4.64 -2.01 3.55
N ILE A 504 -5.06 -1.65 2.34
CA ILE A 504 -5.54 -2.58 1.31
C ILE A 504 -4.35 -3.22 0.58
N CYS A 505 -3.49 -2.39 -0.02
CA CYS A 505 -2.40 -2.84 -0.87
C CYS A 505 -1.12 -3.18 -0.09
N PHE A 506 -0.91 -2.55 1.06
CA PHE A 506 0.31 -2.64 1.87
C PHE A 506 0.01 -2.91 3.35
N PRO A 507 -0.68 -3.97 3.70
CA PRO A 507 -0.92 -4.26 5.11
C PRO A 507 0.42 -4.33 5.85
N TYR A 508 0.49 -3.69 7.03
CA TYR A 508 1.67 -3.57 7.90
C TYR A 508 2.81 -2.70 7.38
N GLU A 509 2.83 -2.34 6.12
CA GLU A 509 3.92 -1.55 5.54
C GLU A 509 3.90 -0.11 6.03
N THR A 510 5.07 0.42 6.36
CA THR A 510 5.26 1.86 6.54
C THR A 510 5.79 2.46 5.23
N GLN A 511 5.97 3.78 5.22
CA GLN A 511 6.65 4.42 4.10
C GLN A 511 8.11 3.96 3.96
N ARG A 512 8.73 3.34 4.98
CA ARG A 512 10.10 2.80 4.95
C ARG A 512 10.14 1.30 4.74
N THR A 513 10.77 0.90 3.63
CA THR A 513 10.97 -0.52 3.31
C THR A 513 11.74 -1.21 4.45
N GLY A 514 11.19 -2.34 4.93
CA GLY A 514 11.78 -3.12 6.02
C GLY A 514 11.36 -2.69 7.42
N ILE A 515 10.48 -1.66 7.54
CA ILE A 515 9.88 -1.23 8.79
C ILE A 515 8.38 -1.48 8.71
N TYR A 516 7.86 -2.29 9.61
CA TYR A 516 6.48 -2.74 9.63
C TYR A 516 5.76 -2.25 10.87
N ALA A 517 4.57 -1.69 10.70
CA ALA A 517 3.75 -1.23 11.80
C ALA A 517 2.81 -2.32 12.28
N ALA A 518 2.53 -2.36 13.59
CA ALA A 518 1.61 -3.31 14.21
C ALA A 518 0.75 -2.67 15.30
N GLY A 519 -0.49 -3.10 15.42
CA GLY A 519 -1.40 -2.72 16.48
C GLY A 519 -1.96 -1.31 16.35
N ALA A 520 -2.19 -0.65 17.47
CA ALA A 520 -2.93 0.62 17.53
C ALA A 520 -2.26 1.82 16.83
N ILE A 521 -1.04 1.70 16.36
CA ILE A 521 -0.40 2.69 15.49
C ILE A 521 -0.82 2.59 14.01
N ARG A 522 -1.46 1.49 13.62
CA ARG A 522 -2.02 1.32 12.28
C ARG A 522 -3.46 1.80 12.19
N ARG A 523 -4.28 1.40 13.15
CA ARG A 523 -5.68 1.80 13.35
C ARG A 523 -6.09 1.52 14.79
N SER A 524 -7.21 2.03 15.22
CA SER A 524 -7.80 1.65 16.51
C SER A 524 -8.15 0.16 16.50
N MET A 525 -7.67 -0.58 17.49
CA MET A 525 -7.79 -2.05 17.58
C MET A 525 -8.12 -2.51 18.98
N THR A 526 -8.85 -3.62 19.08
CA THR A 526 -8.98 -4.40 20.30
C THR A 526 -7.69 -5.16 20.62
N VAL A 527 -7.65 -5.82 21.78
CA VAL A 527 -6.49 -6.69 22.16
C VAL A 527 -6.35 -7.86 21.20
N GLU A 528 -7.44 -8.53 20.89
CA GLU A 528 -7.49 -9.66 19.96
C GLU A 528 -6.93 -9.25 18.60
N GLU A 529 -7.49 -8.19 18.01
CA GLU A 529 -7.01 -7.64 16.73
C GLU A 529 -5.52 -7.24 16.79
N SER A 530 -5.07 -6.68 17.93
CA SER A 530 -3.66 -6.27 18.09
C SER A 530 -2.70 -7.44 18.15
N ILE A 531 -3.12 -8.59 18.71
CA ILE A 531 -2.34 -9.83 18.76
C ILE A 531 -2.23 -10.42 17.33
N GLU A 532 -3.35 -10.50 16.61
CA GLU A 532 -3.37 -11.00 15.23
C GLU A 532 -2.55 -10.10 14.31
N ASP A 533 -2.69 -8.80 14.47
CA ASP A 533 -1.95 -7.81 13.69
C ASP A 533 -0.43 -7.88 13.94
N ALA A 534 -0.03 -8.18 15.16
CA ALA A 534 1.36 -8.42 15.54
C ALA A 534 1.97 -9.61 14.78
N SER A 535 1.20 -10.71 14.68
CA SER A 535 1.62 -11.90 13.91
C SER A 535 1.82 -11.58 12.44
N GLY A 536 0.90 -10.78 11.85
CA GLY A 536 1.02 -10.33 10.47
C GLY A 536 2.27 -9.47 10.22
N ALA A 537 2.57 -8.53 11.12
CA ALA A 537 3.75 -7.68 11.02
C ALA A 537 5.05 -8.47 11.22
N ALA A 538 5.08 -9.44 12.14
CA ALA A 538 6.21 -10.35 12.33
C ALA A 538 6.47 -11.18 11.05
N LEU A 539 5.42 -11.73 10.44
CA LEU A 539 5.52 -12.46 9.18
C LEU A 539 6.06 -11.57 8.05
N LYS A 540 5.63 -10.33 7.96
CA LYS A 540 6.16 -9.37 6.99
C LYS A 540 7.64 -9.07 7.20
N ALA A 541 8.09 -8.92 8.44
CA ALA A 541 9.50 -8.74 8.77
C ALA A 541 10.33 -9.96 8.35
N ILE A 542 9.83 -11.17 8.60
CA ILE A 542 10.45 -12.43 8.18
C ILE A 542 10.54 -12.53 6.65
N GLN A 543 9.42 -12.28 5.94
CA GLN A 543 9.39 -12.29 4.48
C GLN A 543 10.38 -11.29 3.87
N CYS A 544 10.51 -10.11 4.49
CA CYS A 544 11.48 -9.10 4.09
C CYS A 544 12.91 -9.66 4.19
N LEU A 545 13.27 -10.21 5.34
CA LEU A 545 14.60 -10.80 5.56
C LEU A 545 14.91 -11.91 4.57
N GLU A 546 13.98 -12.84 4.36
CA GLU A 546 14.17 -13.94 3.42
C GLU A 546 14.27 -13.48 1.97
N SER A 547 13.51 -12.46 1.58
CA SER A 547 13.58 -11.88 0.24
C SER A 547 14.91 -11.17 0.01
N VAL A 548 15.30 -10.30 0.92
CA VAL A 548 16.55 -9.51 0.82
C VAL A 548 17.79 -10.40 0.87
N ASN A 549 17.78 -11.46 1.70
CA ASN A 549 18.87 -12.45 1.76
C ASN A 549 19.08 -13.18 0.42
N ARG A 550 18.02 -13.30 -0.38
CA ARG A 550 18.07 -13.89 -1.73
C ARG A 550 18.29 -12.85 -2.84
N GLY A 551 18.51 -11.59 -2.49
CA GLY A 551 18.62 -10.47 -3.44
C GLY A 551 17.33 -10.11 -4.15
N MET A 552 16.19 -10.57 -3.63
CA MET A 552 14.85 -10.35 -4.18
C MET A 552 14.22 -9.06 -3.65
N ALA A 553 13.33 -8.49 -4.43
CA ALA A 553 12.47 -7.41 -3.98
C ALA A 553 11.51 -7.89 -2.89
N VAL A 554 11.16 -6.95 -2.02
CA VAL A 554 10.04 -7.10 -1.10
C VAL A 554 8.72 -6.72 -1.79
N HIS A 555 7.59 -6.90 -1.07
CA HIS A 555 6.27 -6.47 -1.57
C HIS A 555 6.32 -5.03 -2.14
N PRO A 556 5.61 -4.69 -3.24
CA PRO A 556 4.61 -5.51 -3.95
C PRO A 556 5.19 -6.45 -5.03
N ARG A 557 6.44 -6.32 -5.41
CA ARG A 557 7.08 -7.18 -6.42
C ARG A 557 7.95 -8.28 -5.78
N SER A 558 7.41 -8.98 -4.80
CA SER A 558 8.12 -10.05 -4.09
C SER A 558 8.66 -11.10 -5.08
N GLY A 559 9.93 -11.43 -4.94
CA GLY A 559 10.61 -12.40 -5.80
C GLY A 559 11.26 -11.81 -7.07
N ASP A 560 11.06 -10.51 -7.37
CA ASP A 560 11.72 -9.82 -8.48
C ASP A 560 13.20 -9.59 -8.15
N LEU A 561 14.09 -10.14 -8.98
CA LEU A 561 15.55 -10.05 -8.81
C LEU A 561 16.14 -8.77 -9.41
N THR A 562 15.37 -8.06 -10.23
CA THR A 562 15.87 -6.86 -10.91
C THR A 562 16.07 -5.70 -9.93
N TYR A 563 16.90 -4.75 -10.29
CA TYR A 563 17.09 -3.47 -9.61
C TYR A 563 17.50 -2.41 -10.63
N PRO A 564 17.39 -1.11 -10.32
CA PRO A 564 17.69 -0.08 -11.30
C PRO A 564 19.18 -0.06 -11.63
N ASP A 565 19.48 -0.15 -12.91
CA ASP A 565 20.80 0.04 -13.50
C ASP A 565 20.89 1.41 -14.20
N PHE A 566 22.07 2.03 -14.20
CA PHE A 566 22.27 3.41 -14.64
C PHE A 566 23.41 3.54 -15.64
N PHE A 567 23.15 4.12 -16.76
CA PHE A 567 24.19 4.55 -17.69
C PHE A 567 24.73 5.93 -17.30
N PHE A 568 25.55 5.98 -16.26
CA PHE A 568 26.02 7.21 -15.61
C PHE A 568 26.74 8.22 -16.51
N GLN A 569 27.35 7.76 -17.63
CA GLN A 569 28.07 8.64 -18.55
C GLN A 569 27.17 9.75 -19.15
N ARG A 570 25.87 9.54 -19.18
CA ARG A 570 24.88 10.50 -19.68
C ARG A 570 24.07 11.18 -18.56
N CYS A 571 24.44 10.98 -17.30
CA CYS A 571 23.74 11.56 -16.18
C CYS A 571 24.01 13.08 -16.08
N THR A 572 22.95 13.88 -16.12
CA THR A 572 23.00 15.34 -15.99
C THR A 572 22.87 15.82 -14.55
N GLN A 573 22.78 14.92 -13.57
CA GLN A 573 22.68 15.21 -12.14
C GLN A 573 21.45 16.08 -11.77
N CYS A 574 20.37 15.95 -12.54
CA CYS A 574 19.14 16.73 -12.37
C CYS A 574 18.31 16.34 -11.16
N LYS A 575 18.67 15.29 -10.42
CA LYS A 575 18.06 14.77 -9.18
C LYS A 575 16.60 14.29 -9.29
N ARG A 576 15.94 14.38 -10.44
CA ARG A 576 14.52 13.97 -10.57
C ARG A 576 14.26 12.54 -10.13
N CYS A 577 15.14 11.61 -10.48
CA CYS A 577 14.98 10.19 -10.10
C CYS A 577 15.06 9.96 -8.59
N THR A 578 15.90 10.72 -7.88
CA THR A 578 16.04 10.64 -6.41
C THR A 578 14.92 11.38 -5.71
N GLU A 579 14.46 12.50 -6.27
CA GLU A 579 13.36 13.30 -5.71
C GLU A 579 12.00 12.62 -5.87
N GLU A 580 11.75 11.98 -7.01
CA GLU A 580 10.48 11.29 -7.29
C GLU A 580 10.42 9.86 -6.77
N CYS A 581 11.50 9.30 -6.20
CA CYS A 581 11.47 7.94 -5.67
C CYS A 581 10.58 7.83 -4.42
N PRO A 582 9.43 7.13 -4.45
CA PRO A 582 8.50 7.08 -3.32
C PRO A 582 9.07 6.34 -2.11
N PHE A 583 10.13 5.57 -2.29
CA PHE A 583 10.70 4.67 -1.27
C PHE A 583 12.09 5.08 -0.79
N GLY A 584 12.58 6.25 -1.21
CA GLY A 584 13.93 6.69 -0.85
C GLY A 584 15.02 5.67 -1.20
N ALA A 585 14.83 4.95 -2.33
CA ALA A 585 15.76 3.90 -2.76
C ALA A 585 16.94 4.43 -3.57
N LEU A 586 17.04 5.74 -3.74
CA LEU A 586 18.12 6.41 -4.44
C LEU A 586 18.67 7.51 -3.54
N ASP A 587 19.94 7.40 -3.18
CA ASP A 587 20.68 8.46 -2.53
C ASP A 587 21.42 9.30 -3.59
N ASP A 588 21.90 10.49 -3.26
CA ASP A 588 22.79 11.27 -4.12
C ASP A 588 24.21 11.25 -3.57
N ASP A 589 25.18 11.30 -4.46
CA ASP A 589 26.56 11.67 -4.09
C ASP A 589 26.68 13.19 -3.91
N GLU A 590 27.88 13.66 -3.57
CA GLU A 590 28.16 15.09 -3.38
C GLU A 590 27.88 15.96 -4.63
N LYS A 591 27.89 15.35 -5.80
CA LYS A 591 27.60 16.01 -7.08
C LYS A 591 26.13 15.91 -7.50
N GLY A 592 25.31 15.17 -6.77
CA GLY A 592 23.91 14.90 -7.10
C GLY A 592 23.73 13.74 -8.09
N THR A 593 24.75 12.89 -8.26
CA THR A 593 24.61 11.65 -9.03
C THR A 593 23.84 10.62 -8.22
N PRO A 594 22.83 9.96 -8.78
CA PRO A 594 22.04 8.99 -8.04
C PRO A 594 22.87 7.77 -7.64
N LYS A 595 22.70 7.35 -6.38
CA LYS A 595 23.30 6.13 -5.84
C LYS A 595 22.17 5.16 -5.48
N PRO A 596 21.90 4.13 -6.30
CA PRO A 596 20.81 3.20 -6.05
C PRO A 596 21.08 2.31 -4.84
N ASN A 597 20.02 2.05 -4.08
CA ASN A 597 19.99 1.06 -3.01
C ASN A 597 19.01 -0.06 -3.37
N PRO A 598 19.49 -1.21 -3.88
CA PRO A 598 18.61 -2.30 -4.32
C PRO A 598 17.77 -2.92 -3.20
N ALA A 599 18.24 -2.95 -1.96
CA ALA A 599 17.48 -3.50 -0.84
C ALA A 599 16.27 -2.63 -0.46
N ARG A 600 16.36 -1.29 -0.60
CA ARG A 600 15.25 -0.37 -0.39
C ARG A 600 14.30 -0.28 -1.60
N CYS A 601 14.76 -0.66 -2.79
CA CYS A 601 14.02 -0.52 -4.04
C CYS A 601 12.85 -1.50 -4.13
N ARG A 602 11.63 -1.00 -4.40
CA ARG A 602 10.43 -1.82 -4.64
C ARG A 602 10.15 -2.09 -6.13
N ARG A 603 11.07 -1.78 -7.01
CA ARG A 603 11.08 -2.09 -8.47
C ARG A 603 9.93 -1.46 -9.27
N CYS A 604 9.37 -0.35 -8.82
CA CYS A 604 8.26 0.33 -9.50
C CYS A 604 8.63 0.95 -10.87
N GLY A 605 9.88 1.34 -11.07
CA GLY A 605 10.34 2.01 -12.29
C GLY A 605 10.07 3.52 -12.35
N THR A 606 9.52 4.15 -11.29
CA THR A 606 9.24 5.60 -11.26
C THR A 606 10.45 6.44 -11.62
N CYS A 607 11.64 6.05 -11.14
CA CYS A 607 12.91 6.72 -11.49
C CYS A 607 13.21 6.68 -12.99
N MET A 608 12.84 5.60 -13.69
CA MET A 608 13.00 5.49 -15.15
C MET A 608 12.06 6.47 -15.87
N GLY A 609 10.79 6.54 -15.43
CA GLY A 609 9.83 7.51 -15.97
C GLY A 609 10.23 8.97 -15.71
N ALA A 610 10.88 9.24 -14.57
CA ALA A 610 11.35 10.58 -14.20
C ALA A 610 12.59 11.05 -14.98
N CYS A 611 13.38 10.11 -15.53
CA CYS A 611 14.69 10.43 -16.10
C CYS A 611 14.56 11.01 -17.52
N PRO A 612 14.90 12.31 -17.74
CA PRO A 612 14.84 12.92 -19.06
C PRO A 612 15.92 12.35 -20.01
N GLU A 613 17.05 11.89 -19.47
CA GLU A 613 18.18 11.34 -20.22
C GLU A 613 18.01 9.85 -20.55
N ARG A 614 16.96 9.20 -20.03
CA ARG A 614 16.62 7.80 -20.32
C ARG A 614 17.74 6.82 -20.00
N ILE A 615 18.50 7.09 -18.93
CA ILE A 615 19.69 6.32 -18.54
C ILE A 615 19.39 5.23 -17.50
N ILE A 616 18.14 5.10 -17.07
CA ILE A 616 17.73 4.16 -16.01
C ILE A 616 16.94 3.02 -16.65
N GLY A 617 17.30 1.80 -16.31
CA GLY A 617 16.61 0.60 -16.73
C GLY A 617 16.66 -0.49 -15.65
N PHE A 618 15.99 -1.59 -15.92
CA PHE A 618 16.06 -2.84 -15.16
C PHE A 618 16.38 -3.95 -16.17
N ALA A 619 16.99 -5.03 -15.75
CA ALA A 619 17.42 -6.10 -16.65
C ALA A 619 16.28 -6.61 -17.56
N ASP A 620 15.08 -6.78 -17.02
CA ASP A 620 13.88 -7.25 -17.74
C ASP A 620 12.88 -6.14 -18.13
N TYR A 621 13.18 -4.87 -17.77
CA TYR A 621 12.26 -3.75 -17.99
C TYR A 621 13.04 -2.44 -18.15
N ASN A 622 13.17 -1.95 -19.36
CA ASN A 622 13.96 -0.76 -19.66
C ASN A 622 13.30 0.05 -20.79
N ILE A 623 13.86 1.22 -21.08
CA ILE A 623 13.33 2.13 -22.11
C ILE A 623 13.24 1.44 -23.48
N ASP A 624 14.29 0.70 -23.86
CA ASP A 624 14.37 0.05 -25.18
C ASP A 624 13.44 -1.16 -25.27
N SER A 625 13.19 -1.88 -24.18
CA SER A 625 12.30 -3.05 -24.17
C SER A 625 10.83 -2.67 -24.42
N ILE A 626 10.38 -1.54 -23.88
CA ILE A 626 9.04 -1.01 -24.15
C ILE A 626 9.03 -0.28 -25.52
N GLY A 627 10.03 0.55 -25.79
CA GLY A 627 10.13 1.25 -27.06
C GLY A 627 10.19 0.31 -28.28
N SER A 628 10.83 -0.87 -28.15
CA SER A 628 10.84 -1.87 -29.21
C SER A 628 9.47 -2.54 -29.41
N GLN A 629 8.69 -2.76 -28.33
CA GLN A 629 7.31 -3.23 -28.44
C GLN A 629 6.44 -2.21 -29.18
N VAL A 630 6.53 -0.92 -28.80
CA VAL A 630 5.82 0.15 -29.50
C VAL A 630 6.15 0.12 -31.00
N LYS A 631 7.43 0.03 -31.36
CA LYS A 631 7.90 0.06 -32.74
C LYS A 631 7.58 -1.19 -33.55
N SER A 632 7.23 -2.30 -32.90
CA SER A 632 6.87 -3.55 -33.57
C SER A 632 5.38 -3.67 -33.92
N VAL A 633 4.56 -2.75 -33.43
CA VAL A 633 3.13 -2.68 -33.80
C VAL A 633 3.01 -2.24 -35.25
N VAL A 634 2.25 -2.96 -36.04
CA VAL A 634 1.96 -2.57 -37.42
C VAL A 634 0.92 -1.46 -37.42
N VAL A 635 1.28 -0.33 -38.01
CA VAL A 635 0.39 0.81 -38.25
C VAL A 635 -0.05 0.79 -39.71
N PRO A 636 -1.28 0.35 -40.06
CA PRO A 636 -1.76 0.29 -41.41
C PRO A 636 -1.87 1.69 -42.03
N SER A 637 -1.50 1.81 -43.29
CA SER A 637 -1.53 3.06 -44.05
C SER A 637 -2.52 3.00 -45.23
N GLU A 638 -2.70 4.13 -45.93
CA GLU A 638 -3.50 4.19 -47.15
C GLU A 638 -2.84 3.43 -48.31
N ASP A 639 -1.54 3.14 -48.21
CA ASP A 639 -0.86 2.26 -49.16
C ASP A 639 -1.22 0.79 -48.98
N ASP A 640 -1.64 0.41 -47.76
CA ASP A 640 -2.03 -0.97 -47.40
C ASP A 640 -3.53 -1.20 -47.59
N TYR A 641 -4.35 -0.19 -47.26
CA TYR A 641 -5.80 -0.29 -47.23
C TYR A 641 -6.48 0.98 -47.68
N ALA A 642 -7.59 0.89 -48.39
CA ALA A 642 -8.38 2.05 -48.84
C ALA A 642 -8.93 2.88 -47.69
N GLU A 643 -9.28 2.22 -46.58
CA GLU A 643 -9.67 2.83 -45.32
C GLU A 643 -8.91 2.13 -44.17
N PRO A 644 -7.69 2.58 -43.83
CA PRO A 644 -6.85 1.89 -42.90
C PRO A 644 -7.44 1.98 -41.48
N PRO A 645 -7.44 0.85 -40.72
CA PRO A 645 -7.93 0.85 -39.35
C PRO A 645 -7.09 1.76 -38.47
N PHE A 646 -7.73 2.32 -37.44
CA PHE A 646 -7.03 3.09 -36.43
C PHE A 646 -6.05 2.20 -35.63
N ARG A 647 -5.01 2.80 -35.05
CA ARG A 647 -4.09 2.15 -34.11
C ARG A 647 -3.91 2.98 -32.87
N ILE A 648 -4.31 2.44 -31.77
CA ILE A 648 -4.27 3.10 -30.47
C ILE A 648 -3.44 2.28 -29.51
N LEU A 649 -2.51 2.94 -28.80
CA LEU A 649 -1.67 2.31 -27.79
C LEU A 649 -2.23 2.55 -26.40
N GLY A 650 -2.39 1.50 -25.61
CA GLY A 650 -2.67 1.58 -24.17
C GLY A 650 -1.46 1.15 -23.36
N LEU A 651 -0.94 2.04 -22.50
CA LEU A 651 0.08 1.72 -21.50
C LEU A 651 -0.63 1.41 -20.17
N VAL A 652 -0.61 0.14 -19.76
CA VAL A 652 -1.50 -0.38 -18.71
C VAL A 652 -0.72 -0.81 -17.48
N CYS A 653 -1.07 -0.28 -16.31
CA CYS A 653 -0.46 -0.66 -15.04
C CYS A 653 -0.64 -2.15 -14.73
N GLU A 654 0.44 -2.85 -14.34
CA GLU A 654 0.42 -4.28 -14.00
C GLU A 654 -0.37 -4.61 -12.72
N ASN A 655 -0.68 -3.62 -11.88
CA ASN A 655 -1.25 -3.88 -10.55
C ASN A 655 -2.78 -3.95 -10.57
N ASP A 656 -3.51 -2.88 -10.88
CA ASP A 656 -4.98 -2.90 -10.89
C ASP A 656 -5.54 -3.04 -12.31
N ALA A 657 -5.09 -2.22 -13.25
CA ALA A 657 -5.68 -2.16 -14.58
C ALA A 657 -5.48 -3.46 -15.38
N TYR A 658 -4.29 -4.06 -15.36
CA TYR A 658 -4.05 -5.31 -16.09
C TYR A 658 -4.82 -6.50 -15.49
N PRO A 659 -4.88 -6.69 -14.15
CA PRO A 659 -5.80 -7.67 -13.56
C PRO A 659 -7.28 -7.44 -13.87
N ALA A 660 -7.72 -6.18 -13.93
CA ALA A 660 -9.08 -5.84 -14.32
C ALA A 660 -9.37 -6.21 -15.79
N LEU A 661 -8.40 -6.04 -16.70
CA LEU A 661 -8.49 -6.52 -18.10
C LEU A 661 -8.59 -8.05 -18.19
N ASP A 662 -7.83 -8.78 -17.39
CA ASP A 662 -7.98 -10.25 -17.33
C ASP A 662 -9.38 -10.65 -16.83
N MET A 663 -9.93 -9.93 -15.85
CA MET A 663 -11.31 -10.17 -15.36
C MET A 663 -12.36 -9.83 -16.40
N LEU A 664 -12.19 -8.71 -17.13
CA LEU A 664 -13.02 -8.33 -18.26
C LEU A 664 -13.10 -9.48 -19.29
N ALA A 665 -11.94 -10.05 -19.65
CA ALA A 665 -11.84 -11.16 -20.59
C ALA A 665 -12.53 -12.44 -20.07
N LEU A 666 -12.39 -12.76 -18.78
CA LEU A 666 -13.12 -13.86 -18.14
C LEU A 666 -14.64 -13.68 -18.22
N LYS A 667 -15.12 -12.44 -18.19
CA LYS A 667 -16.54 -12.09 -18.35
C LYS A 667 -16.98 -11.94 -19.81
N ARG A 668 -16.04 -12.13 -20.77
CA ARG A 668 -16.32 -12.00 -22.22
C ARG A 668 -16.83 -10.60 -22.60
N LEU A 669 -16.39 -9.57 -21.88
CA LEU A 669 -16.61 -8.19 -22.26
C LEU A 669 -15.60 -7.81 -23.34
N SER A 670 -15.99 -6.92 -24.25
CA SER A 670 -15.16 -6.56 -25.40
C SER A 670 -14.96 -5.05 -25.51
N TYR A 671 -13.79 -4.67 -26.02
CA TYR A 671 -13.43 -3.30 -26.40
C TYR A 671 -12.90 -3.29 -27.84
N SER A 672 -12.62 -2.13 -28.40
CA SER A 672 -12.15 -2.00 -29.79
C SER A 672 -10.91 -2.84 -30.08
N ALA A 673 -10.93 -3.62 -31.16
CA ALA A 673 -9.81 -4.43 -31.62
C ALA A 673 -8.67 -3.59 -32.26
N ASP A 674 -8.82 -2.27 -32.38
CA ASP A 674 -7.79 -1.36 -32.87
C ASP A 674 -6.78 -0.95 -31.79
N VAL A 675 -7.03 -1.34 -30.54
CA VAL A 675 -6.19 -1.03 -29.37
C VAL A 675 -5.10 -2.09 -29.19
N ARG A 676 -3.90 -1.65 -28.88
CA ARG A 676 -2.76 -2.51 -28.48
C ARG A 676 -2.31 -2.14 -27.08
N LEU A 677 -2.29 -3.12 -26.18
CA LEU A 677 -1.98 -2.91 -24.77
C LEU A 677 -0.56 -3.37 -24.43
N ILE A 678 0.21 -2.49 -23.80
CA ILE A 678 1.53 -2.80 -23.24
C ILE A 678 1.46 -2.67 -21.72
N PRO A 679 1.65 -3.77 -20.97
CA PRO A 679 1.71 -3.70 -19.52
C PRO A 679 3.01 -3.03 -19.07
N VAL A 680 2.86 -2.05 -18.17
CA VAL A 680 3.95 -1.33 -17.51
C VAL A 680 3.91 -1.58 -16.00
N ARG A 681 5.07 -1.63 -15.33
CA ARG A 681 5.16 -1.91 -13.89
C ARG A 681 4.30 -0.97 -13.04
N CYS A 682 4.26 0.29 -13.43
CA CYS A 682 3.49 1.34 -12.79
C CYS A 682 3.35 2.50 -13.78
N LEU A 683 2.26 3.26 -13.76
CA LEU A 683 2.17 4.47 -14.60
C LEU A 683 3.29 5.47 -14.30
N GLY A 684 3.75 5.55 -13.05
CA GLY A 684 4.93 6.33 -12.69
C GLY A 684 6.22 5.95 -13.43
N SER A 685 6.28 4.76 -14.04
CA SER A 685 7.42 4.33 -14.87
C SER A 685 7.33 4.78 -16.33
N VAL A 686 6.18 5.28 -16.77
CA VAL A 686 5.98 5.72 -18.15
C VAL A 686 6.89 6.90 -18.47
N ASN A 687 7.72 6.72 -19.48
CA ASN A 687 8.56 7.78 -20.02
C ASN A 687 7.88 8.40 -21.25
N VAL A 688 7.88 9.72 -21.33
CA VAL A 688 7.25 10.48 -22.42
C VAL A 688 7.74 10.05 -23.81
N ILE A 689 8.96 9.51 -23.92
CA ILE A 689 9.50 9.05 -25.18
C ILE A 689 8.66 7.93 -25.82
N TRP A 690 8.06 7.04 -25.04
CA TRP A 690 7.23 5.97 -25.58
C TRP A 690 5.95 6.51 -26.24
N ILE A 691 5.37 7.57 -25.66
CA ILE A 691 4.21 8.27 -26.23
C ILE A 691 4.62 8.97 -27.53
N LYS A 692 5.76 9.68 -27.52
CA LYS A 692 6.28 10.36 -28.70
C LYS A 692 6.62 9.38 -29.83
N ASP A 693 7.28 8.27 -29.49
CA ASP A 693 7.65 7.24 -30.47
C ASP A 693 6.40 6.64 -31.11
N ALA A 694 5.35 6.32 -30.31
CA ALA A 694 4.10 5.80 -30.83
C ALA A 694 3.40 6.75 -31.81
N LEU A 695 3.26 8.01 -31.43
CA LEU A 695 2.61 9.02 -32.27
C LEU A 695 3.44 9.38 -33.50
N SER A 696 4.76 9.45 -33.38
CA SER A 696 5.66 9.72 -34.51
C SER A 696 5.68 8.57 -35.52
N GLN A 697 5.33 7.37 -35.12
CA GLN A 697 5.22 6.17 -35.96
C GLN A 697 3.85 6.07 -36.66
N GLY A 698 2.96 7.04 -36.41
CA GLY A 698 1.64 7.11 -37.02
C GLY A 698 0.51 6.44 -36.21
N MET A 699 0.75 6.01 -34.96
CA MET A 699 -0.37 5.61 -34.10
C MET A 699 -1.30 6.78 -33.87
N ASP A 700 -2.59 6.54 -33.91
CA ASP A 700 -3.62 7.58 -33.90
C ASP A 700 -3.87 8.18 -32.53
N GLY A 701 -3.66 7.39 -31.46
CA GLY A 701 -3.83 7.82 -30.08
C GLY A 701 -3.05 6.98 -29.08
N VAL A 702 -2.83 7.53 -27.89
CA VAL A 702 -2.18 6.84 -26.77
C VAL A 702 -2.95 7.10 -25.49
N PHE A 703 -3.29 6.06 -24.75
CA PHE A 703 -3.83 6.25 -23.39
C PHE A 703 -3.01 5.52 -22.33
N LEU A 704 -3.08 6.04 -21.12
CA LEU A 704 -2.54 5.46 -19.91
C LEU A 704 -3.70 4.97 -19.06
N LEU A 705 -3.66 3.71 -18.60
CA LEU A 705 -4.68 3.15 -17.72
C LEU A 705 -4.03 2.60 -16.45
N GLY A 706 -4.37 3.14 -15.31
CA GLY A 706 -3.70 2.79 -14.05
C GLY A 706 -4.58 2.81 -12.81
N CYS A 707 -3.92 2.62 -11.66
CA CYS A 707 -4.56 2.64 -10.36
C CYS A 707 -5.05 4.04 -10.01
N LYS A 708 -6.12 4.13 -9.22
CA LYS A 708 -6.64 5.39 -8.67
C LYS A 708 -5.61 6.08 -7.77
N HIS A 709 -5.62 7.43 -7.78
CA HIS A 709 -4.85 8.26 -6.86
C HIS A 709 -5.77 9.28 -6.14
N GLY A 710 -5.24 10.01 -5.18
CA GLY A 710 -6.01 10.91 -4.32
C GLY A 710 -6.43 10.22 -3.01
N ASP A 711 -7.56 10.60 -2.43
CA ASP A 711 -8.02 10.11 -1.12
C ASP A 711 -8.31 8.61 -1.12
N ASP A 712 -8.82 8.09 -2.24
CA ASP A 712 -9.13 6.67 -2.44
C ASP A 712 -8.02 5.93 -3.20
N TYR A 713 -6.77 6.35 -3.06
CA TYR A 713 -5.68 5.75 -3.82
C TYR A 713 -5.51 4.25 -3.56
N GLN A 714 -5.24 3.51 -4.63
CA GLN A 714 -5.01 2.06 -4.61
C GLN A 714 -3.67 1.67 -5.26
N CYS A 715 -2.82 2.65 -5.53
CA CYS A 715 -1.55 2.44 -6.20
C CYS A 715 -0.60 1.61 -5.33
N HIS A 716 -0.18 0.43 -5.81
CA HIS A 716 0.77 -0.47 -5.15
C HIS A 716 2.16 0.13 -4.94
N PHE A 717 2.44 1.27 -5.55
CA PHE A 717 3.66 2.04 -5.37
C PHE A 717 3.39 3.45 -4.84
N VAL A 718 2.30 3.60 -4.11
CA VAL A 718 1.83 4.78 -3.39
C VAL A 718 1.44 5.93 -4.34
N LYS A 719 2.37 6.47 -5.14
CA LYS A 719 2.15 7.70 -5.93
C LYS A 719 2.40 7.55 -7.44
N GLY A 720 2.39 6.33 -7.95
CA GLY A 720 2.73 6.11 -9.36
C GLY A 720 1.79 6.80 -10.34
N SER A 721 0.48 6.65 -10.19
CA SER A 721 -0.53 7.28 -11.05
C SER A 721 -0.56 8.81 -10.89
N GLU A 722 -0.40 9.32 -9.67
CA GLU A 722 -0.27 10.75 -9.39
C GLU A 722 0.91 11.38 -10.13
N LEU A 723 2.09 10.76 -10.07
CA LEU A 723 3.29 11.23 -10.79
C LEU A 723 3.11 11.18 -12.29
N ALA A 724 2.44 10.14 -12.80
CA ALA A 724 2.08 10.08 -14.23
C ALA A 724 1.15 11.25 -14.60
N SER A 725 0.11 11.52 -13.81
CA SER A 725 -0.81 12.65 -14.01
C SER A 725 -0.08 14.01 -14.04
N ILE A 726 0.85 14.22 -13.10
CA ILE A 726 1.67 15.44 -13.08
C ILE A 726 2.51 15.59 -14.36
N ARG A 727 3.08 14.47 -14.88
CA ARG A 727 3.85 14.49 -16.14
C ARG A 727 2.94 14.68 -17.33
N MET A 728 1.74 14.10 -17.34
CA MET A 728 0.77 14.25 -18.44
C MET A 728 0.23 15.67 -18.57
N LYS A 729 0.16 16.45 -17.48
CA LYS A 729 -0.16 17.89 -17.56
C LYS A 729 0.82 18.68 -18.45
N LYS A 730 2.02 18.18 -18.66
CA LYS A 730 3.06 18.77 -19.51
C LYS A 730 3.18 18.09 -20.88
N ILE A 731 2.31 17.13 -21.18
CA ILE A 731 2.39 16.39 -22.45
C ILE A 731 2.19 17.29 -23.68
N GLY A 732 1.37 18.35 -23.53
CA GLY A 732 1.12 19.31 -24.58
C GLY A 732 2.37 19.98 -25.15
N GLU A 733 3.41 20.23 -24.33
CA GLU A 733 4.70 20.74 -24.78
C GLU A 733 5.41 19.74 -25.70
N ALA A 734 5.28 18.45 -25.40
CA ALA A 734 5.87 17.38 -26.19
C ALA A 734 5.10 17.18 -27.50
N LEU A 735 3.77 17.25 -27.49
CA LEU A 735 2.90 17.10 -28.67
C LEU A 735 2.98 18.31 -29.59
N ALA A 736 3.12 19.53 -29.06
CA ALA A 736 3.35 20.73 -29.85
C ALA A 736 4.59 20.61 -30.75
N SER A 737 5.63 19.89 -30.30
CA SER A 737 6.81 19.60 -31.11
C SER A 737 6.55 18.68 -32.30
N LEU A 738 5.44 17.95 -32.27
CA LEU A 738 4.97 17.06 -33.35
C LEU A 738 3.79 17.65 -34.13
N ALA A 739 3.32 18.86 -33.77
CA ALA A 739 2.13 19.49 -34.33
C ALA A 739 0.87 18.60 -34.24
N LEU A 740 0.71 17.85 -33.14
CA LEU A 740 -0.42 16.97 -32.88
C LEU A 740 -1.32 17.55 -31.78
N GLU A 741 -2.59 17.15 -31.81
CA GLU A 741 -3.62 17.51 -30.84
C GLU A 741 -3.32 16.86 -29.48
N ASN A 742 -3.56 17.61 -28.38
CA ASN A 742 -3.35 17.13 -27.02
C ASN A 742 -4.29 15.98 -26.65
N GLU A 743 -5.46 15.95 -27.22
CA GLU A 743 -6.55 14.99 -27.00
C GLU A 743 -6.20 13.60 -27.53
N ARG A 744 -5.14 13.47 -28.36
CA ARG A 744 -4.61 12.15 -28.76
C ARG A 744 -3.94 11.40 -27.62
N VAL A 745 -3.74 12.06 -26.47
CA VAL A 745 -3.17 11.42 -25.27
C VAL A 745 -4.09 11.63 -24.07
N ALA A 746 -4.48 10.52 -23.41
CA ALA A 746 -5.34 10.55 -22.22
C ALA A 746 -4.78 9.68 -21.09
N GLN A 747 -5.16 9.99 -19.85
CA GLN A 747 -4.91 9.13 -18.69
C GLN A 747 -6.23 8.80 -18.01
N PHE A 748 -6.44 7.50 -17.78
CA PHE A 748 -7.60 6.95 -17.08
C PHE A 748 -7.17 6.16 -15.86
N GLU A 749 -8.06 6.08 -14.88
CA GLU A 749 -7.82 5.38 -13.64
C GLU A 749 -8.97 4.46 -13.30
N VAL A 750 -8.64 3.24 -12.91
CA VAL A 750 -9.59 2.20 -12.55
C VAL A 750 -9.14 1.46 -11.30
N ALA A 751 -10.10 1.03 -10.49
CA ALA A 751 -9.87 0.04 -9.45
C ALA A 751 -9.93 -1.38 -10.07
N ILE A 752 -9.37 -2.36 -9.36
CA ILE A 752 -9.32 -3.76 -9.82
C ILE A 752 -10.71 -4.38 -10.04
N ASP A 753 -11.73 -3.92 -9.31
CA ASP A 753 -13.12 -4.36 -9.39
C ASP A 753 -13.95 -3.60 -10.44
N GLU A 754 -13.42 -2.54 -11.04
CA GLU A 754 -14.09 -1.74 -12.07
C GLU A 754 -13.86 -2.28 -13.51
N TYR A 755 -13.64 -3.58 -13.64
CA TYR A 755 -13.38 -4.25 -14.92
C TYR A 755 -14.50 -4.05 -15.95
N ASP A 756 -15.73 -3.87 -15.50
CA ASP A 756 -16.91 -3.65 -16.35
C ASP A 756 -16.97 -2.25 -16.97
N LYS A 757 -16.26 -1.27 -16.38
CA LYS A 757 -16.18 0.10 -16.91
C LYS A 757 -15.11 0.26 -18.01
N ILE A 758 -14.12 -0.64 -18.04
CA ILE A 758 -12.97 -0.53 -18.96
C ILE A 758 -13.40 -0.52 -20.44
N PRO A 759 -14.35 -1.37 -20.91
CA PRO A 759 -14.81 -1.31 -22.30
C PRO A 759 -15.35 0.06 -22.70
N GLN A 760 -16.16 0.67 -21.84
CA GLN A 760 -16.71 2.00 -22.08
C GLN A 760 -15.60 3.05 -22.17
N ILE A 761 -14.67 3.08 -21.21
CA ILE A 761 -13.55 4.01 -21.17
C ILE A 761 -12.71 3.92 -22.45
N ILE A 762 -12.37 2.69 -22.87
CA ILE A 762 -11.55 2.47 -24.06
C ILE A 762 -12.33 2.88 -25.31
N ASN A 763 -13.59 2.46 -25.47
CA ASN A 763 -14.37 2.73 -26.66
C ASN A 763 -14.69 4.23 -26.82
N GLU A 764 -15.02 4.94 -25.75
CA GLU A 764 -15.19 6.41 -25.77
C GLU A 764 -13.92 7.13 -26.20
N PHE A 765 -12.74 6.65 -25.77
CA PHE A 765 -11.48 7.21 -26.22
C PHE A 765 -11.24 6.91 -27.71
N VAL A 766 -11.50 5.68 -28.18
CA VAL A 766 -11.40 5.30 -29.59
C VAL A 766 -12.29 6.20 -30.45
N GLU A 767 -13.59 6.34 -30.10
CA GLU A 767 -14.54 7.22 -30.80
C GLU A 767 -14.06 8.68 -30.85
N SER A 768 -13.43 9.17 -29.78
CA SER A 768 -12.86 10.53 -29.78
C SER A 768 -11.70 10.67 -30.76
N ILE A 769 -10.86 9.64 -30.90
CA ILE A 769 -9.76 9.62 -31.87
C ILE A 769 -10.30 9.51 -33.31
N GLU A 770 -11.30 8.67 -33.55
CA GLU A 770 -11.97 8.55 -34.86
C GLU A 770 -12.60 9.89 -35.31
N ALA A 771 -13.23 10.60 -34.37
CA ALA A 771 -13.79 11.92 -34.64
C ALA A 771 -12.74 13.00 -34.98
N MET A 772 -11.51 12.87 -34.46
CA MET A 772 -10.38 13.74 -34.83
C MET A 772 -9.76 13.39 -36.19
N GLY A 773 -9.95 12.15 -36.65
CA GLY A 773 -9.32 11.61 -37.84
C GLY A 773 -7.92 11.02 -37.62
N PRO A 774 -7.36 10.39 -38.64
CA PRO A 774 -6.09 9.67 -38.56
C PRO A 774 -4.91 10.60 -38.20
N ASN A 775 -3.87 10.01 -37.63
CA ASN A 775 -2.64 10.72 -37.32
C ASN A 775 -1.94 11.15 -38.62
N PRO A 776 -1.53 12.43 -38.76
CA PRO A 776 -0.82 12.91 -39.96
C PRO A 776 0.48 12.18 -40.29
N PHE A 777 1.09 11.48 -39.32
CA PHE A 777 2.30 10.67 -39.54
C PHE A 777 2.00 9.23 -39.98
N LYS A 778 0.75 8.86 -40.18
CA LYS A 778 0.36 7.52 -40.63
C LYS A 778 0.77 7.35 -42.10
N GLY A 779 1.62 6.34 -42.38
CA GLY A 779 2.14 6.07 -43.70
C GLY A 779 3.45 6.78 -44.06
N PHE A 780 4.14 7.41 -43.08
CA PHE A 780 5.46 8.01 -43.27
C PHE A 780 6.57 7.20 -42.61
#